data_1fb365ce3f0087b3eebe807f9e139fab
#
_entry.id   1fb365ce3f0087b3eebe807f9e139fab
#
_cell.length_a   1.000
_cell.length_b   1.000
_cell.length_c   1.000
_cell.angle_alpha   90.00
_cell.angle_beta   90.00
_cell.angle_gamma   90.00
#
_symmetry.space_group_name_H-M   'P 1'
#
loop_
_entity.id
_entity.type
_entity.pdbx_description
1 polymer ?
#
loop_
_entity_poly.entity_id
_entity_poly.type
_entity_poly.pdbx_seq_one_letter_code
_entity_poly.pdbx_strand_id
1 'polypeptide(L)'
;MTGSRPARARVVAGLFLLLTVSVYIGAAQTPGASYTKAQFIARISDYFAWPHPDDYNDVWKIPLKPLKDVKTGDMYGRQIETAVEQGVIDASTEGYFNPAGTISRQDAAVVFGKAFRVPASAADAAGRFSDSRNIKPAARESVNAMLALGYMSGRTETVFAPDDPITAAEADAVFSRITSSVVSPVQALPVQNAIAPRRYVKLYCPTPGATIHYTTDGTSPTTASAVYTVAAKGHINEMLGGNQLPERDVVYKAIAVKSGLAASPVQTFTWRLYRPRTAPFQHLLIQPKTATSPAVYRICNDAESVRAMAWYIEGQKSGVLFDALQTAPDAANLKEYLDKNIAKAPYMLIIGHEHGDHDAQAPNFLKAAVPVYANQRGWRSLGGAGGPFGAVFADPADQAKVRNVDEGDVFHLGGSDLYAYALPGHASGLVILQDKANGLIFASDIYGCTRAGSADNVGVSGVRADLLLSLAQQVYSAYKRDGGKTTRLFTGHDESPLADVNLRLFEQALQQVVDNGEAGCSSTLRGNNDAPNSRTTLIGDMWKDGTRWIALKLAGVMGDATEYLTSAPVNYNGRDGHLKYSVLSNIEIEGGSLVGTTVTWQATPPPFNWAGSQRTVPNSLPNKFDPWIFSYAIKVPQANKSITIVPVSMSTRITSMTLNGTAIASRSSRTVAVSNGTVITIRVVAPDGLTTSTYTLTVTR
;
A
#
# COMPACT_ATOMS: atom_id res chain seq x y z
N MET A 1 61.87 32.04 2.24
CA MET A 1 61.92 30.66 1.74
C MET A 1 60.63 29.99 2.19
N THR A 2 59.68 29.95 1.33
CA THR A 2 58.29 29.53 1.55
C THR A 2 58.15 28.12 1.01
N GLY A 3 57.91 27.15 1.86
CA GLY A 3 57.60 25.77 1.46
C GLY A 3 56.11 25.52 1.39
N SER A 4 55.55 25.43 0.22
CA SER A 4 54.19 25.04 -0.04
C SER A 4 54.05 23.53 0.04
N ARG A 5 53.12 23.03 0.86
CA ARG A 5 52.68 21.62 0.90
C ARG A 5 51.54 21.41 -0.11
N PRO A 6 51.54 20.34 -0.90
CA PRO A 6 50.46 20.09 -1.83
C PRO A 6 49.22 19.54 -1.12
N ALA A 7 48.07 20.03 -1.50
CA ALA A 7 46.76 19.57 -1.08
C ALA A 7 46.50 18.14 -1.63
N ARG A 8 46.25 17.19 -0.74
CA ARG A 8 45.75 15.85 -1.10
C ARG A 8 44.26 15.95 -1.47
N ALA A 9 43.97 15.81 -2.74
CA ALA A 9 42.61 15.57 -3.21
C ALA A 9 42.11 14.23 -2.65
N ARG A 10 41.11 14.27 -1.78
CA ARG A 10 40.35 13.10 -1.41
C ARG A 10 39.37 12.80 -2.52
N VAL A 11 39.63 11.74 -3.28
CA VAL A 11 38.66 11.12 -4.16
C VAL A 11 37.61 10.50 -3.27
N VAL A 12 36.43 11.10 -3.21
CA VAL A 12 35.24 10.48 -2.65
C VAL A 12 34.74 9.49 -3.68
N ALA A 13 35.10 8.22 -3.50
CA ALA A 13 34.48 7.13 -4.23
C ALA A 13 33.02 7.03 -3.76
N GLY A 14 32.12 7.55 -4.58
CA GLY A 14 30.69 7.34 -4.42
C GLY A 14 30.40 5.85 -4.56
N LEU A 15 30.12 5.21 -3.45
CA LEU A 15 29.60 3.85 -3.42
C LEU A 15 28.16 3.92 -3.95
N PHE A 16 28.02 3.70 -5.25
CA PHE A 16 26.71 3.37 -5.83
C PHE A 16 26.31 2.02 -5.22
N LEU A 17 25.43 2.08 -4.22
CA LEU A 17 24.73 0.90 -3.74
C LEU A 17 23.83 0.44 -4.89
N LEU A 18 24.34 -0.49 -5.69
CA LEU A 18 23.52 -1.32 -6.56
C LEU A 18 22.56 -2.07 -5.64
N LEU A 19 21.36 -1.53 -5.46
CA LEU A 19 20.22 -2.32 -5.03
C LEU A 19 20.05 -3.42 -6.09
N THR A 20 20.64 -4.57 -5.85
CA THR A 20 20.27 -5.79 -6.54
C THR A 20 18.82 -6.03 -6.19
N VAL A 21 17.96 -5.61 -7.10
CA VAL A 21 16.60 -6.13 -7.19
C VAL A 21 16.78 -7.64 -7.28
N SER A 22 16.49 -8.33 -6.20
CA SER A 22 16.25 -9.77 -6.28
C SER A 22 15.00 -9.94 -7.13
N VAL A 23 15.23 -9.96 -8.46
CA VAL A 23 14.31 -10.63 -9.34
C VAL A 23 14.19 -12.02 -8.72
N TYR A 24 13.02 -12.38 -8.28
CA TYR A 24 12.69 -13.76 -7.97
C TYR A 24 12.90 -14.52 -9.29
N ILE A 25 14.14 -14.92 -9.53
CA ILE A 25 14.47 -15.94 -10.52
C ILE A 25 13.86 -17.18 -9.91
N GLY A 26 12.68 -17.56 -10.39
CA GLY A 26 12.10 -18.85 -10.08
C GLY A 26 13.22 -19.89 -10.19
N ALA A 27 13.26 -20.83 -9.24
CA ALA A 27 14.29 -21.84 -9.12
C ALA A 27 14.80 -22.27 -10.50
N ALA A 28 16.12 -22.26 -10.69
CA ALA A 28 16.76 -22.60 -11.96
C ALA A 28 16.10 -23.87 -12.50
N GLN A 29 15.37 -23.73 -13.59
CA GLN A 29 14.67 -24.88 -14.18
C GLN A 29 15.69 -25.83 -14.76
N THR A 30 15.42 -27.12 -14.62
CA THR A 30 16.24 -28.19 -15.23
C THR A 30 16.38 -27.91 -16.72
N PRO A 31 17.58 -28.01 -17.32
CA PRO A 31 17.74 -27.84 -18.76
C PRO A 31 16.75 -28.73 -19.51
N GLY A 32 15.95 -28.12 -20.41
CA GLY A 32 14.91 -28.83 -21.16
C GLY A 32 13.50 -28.77 -20.55
N ALA A 33 13.32 -28.20 -19.34
CA ALA A 33 12.00 -27.98 -18.76
C ALA A 33 11.20 -26.92 -19.55
N SER A 34 9.92 -27.16 -19.73
CA SER A 34 8.98 -26.23 -20.36
C SER A 34 8.25 -25.42 -19.29
N TYR A 35 7.94 -24.17 -19.59
CA TYR A 35 7.05 -23.39 -18.73
C TYR A 35 5.64 -23.96 -18.74
N THR A 36 4.98 -23.94 -17.56
CA THR A 36 3.52 -23.97 -17.55
C THR A 36 2.99 -22.63 -18.09
N LYS A 37 1.74 -22.59 -18.54
CA LYS A 37 1.09 -21.34 -18.96
C LYS A 37 1.13 -20.31 -17.84
N ALA A 38 0.85 -20.73 -16.59
CA ALA A 38 0.89 -19.85 -15.42
C ALA A 38 2.28 -19.23 -15.19
N GLN A 39 3.33 -20.02 -15.20
CA GLN A 39 4.70 -19.54 -15.02
C GLN A 39 5.14 -18.60 -16.13
N PHE A 40 4.78 -18.92 -17.38
CA PHE A 40 5.12 -18.08 -18.52
C PHE A 40 4.44 -16.70 -18.44
N ILE A 41 3.14 -16.69 -18.13
CA ILE A 41 2.38 -15.45 -17.99
C ILE A 41 2.87 -14.64 -16.77
N ALA A 42 3.14 -15.28 -15.64
CA ALA A 42 3.68 -14.62 -14.47
C ALA A 42 4.99 -13.89 -14.79
N ARG A 43 5.92 -14.54 -15.52
CA ARG A 43 7.17 -13.91 -15.95
C ARG A 43 6.95 -12.65 -16.80
N ILE A 44 5.99 -12.68 -17.72
CA ILE A 44 5.64 -11.52 -18.56
C ILE A 44 5.02 -10.43 -17.71
N SER A 45 4.05 -10.78 -16.87
CA SER A 45 3.34 -9.85 -15.99
C SER A 45 4.30 -9.14 -15.02
N ASP A 46 5.20 -9.91 -14.40
CA ASP A 46 6.20 -9.40 -13.47
C ASP A 46 7.20 -8.43 -14.16
N TYR A 47 7.62 -8.75 -15.39
CA TYR A 47 8.48 -7.86 -16.15
C TYR A 47 7.82 -6.51 -16.44
N PHE A 48 6.58 -6.55 -16.89
CA PHE A 48 5.82 -5.32 -17.15
C PHE A 48 5.34 -4.64 -15.88
N ALA A 49 5.50 -5.27 -14.73
CA ALA A 49 5.02 -4.79 -13.45
C ALA A 49 3.54 -4.35 -13.53
N TRP A 50 2.72 -5.12 -14.23
CA TRP A 50 1.30 -4.82 -14.34
C TRP A 50 0.62 -4.98 -12.99
N PRO A 51 0.01 -3.93 -12.44
CA PRO A 51 -0.72 -4.03 -11.19
C PRO A 51 -2.00 -4.84 -11.40
N HIS A 52 -2.38 -5.59 -10.39
CA HIS A 52 -3.67 -6.28 -10.41
C HIS A 52 -4.82 -5.26 -10.38
N PRO A 53 -5.92 -5.49 -11.09
CA PRO A 53 -7.07 -4.58 -11.06
C PRO A 53 -7.59 -4.24 -9.67
N ASP A 54 -7.54 -5.16 -8.71
CA ASP A 54 -7.92 -4.88 -7.32
C ASP A 54 -7.05 -3.79 -6.66
N ASP A 55 -5.81 -3.57 -7.15
CA ASP A 55 -4.90 -2.59 -6.56
C ASP A 55 -5.21 -1.15 -7.04
N TYR A 56 -5.89 -1.00 -8.16
CA TYR A 56 -6.23 0.30 -8.75
C TYR A 56 -7.67 0.39 -9.25
N ASN A 57 -8.45 -0.69 -9.08
CA ASN A 57 -9.79 -0.75 -9.64
C ASN A 57 -10.66 0.29 -8.96
N ASP A 58 -10.84 1.33 -9.68
CA ASP A 58 -11.88 2.29 -9.48
C ASP A 58 -13.20 1.61 -9.68
N VAL A 59 -14.00 1.64 -8.69
CA VAL A 59 -15.27 0.93 -8.54
C VAL A 59 -16.26 1.14 -9.70
N TRP A 60 -15.95 2.09 -10.56
CA TRP A 60 -16.73 2.38 -11.76
C TRP A 60 -16.44 1.44 -12.92
N LYS A 61 -15.64 0.42 -12.71
CA LYS A 61 -15.01 -0.27 -13.80
C LYS A 61 -15.31 -1.71 -13.92
N ILE A 62 -14.90 -2.07 -15.00
CA ILE A 62 -14.85 -3.33 -15.70
C ILE A 62 -14.71 -4.46 -14.70
N PRO A 63 -15.77 -5.28 -14.55
CA PRO A 63 -15.61 -6.54 -13.85
C PRO A 63 -14.47 -7.30 -14.52
N LEU A 64 -13.54 -7.81 -13.73
CA LEU A 64 -12.58 -8.81 -14.22
C LEU A 64 -13.34 -9.86 -15.00
N LYS A 65 -12.83 -10.22 -16.16
CA LYS A 65 -13.36 -11.36 -16.91
C LYS A 65 -12.97 -12.61 -16.14
N PRO A 66 -13.89 -13.25 -15.42
CA PRO A 66 -13.55 -14.37 -14.55
C PRO A 66 -13.08 -15.56 -15.38
N LEU A 67 -11.98 -16.16 -14.99
CA LEU A 67 -11.55 -17.46 -15.45
C LEU A 67 -12.13 -18.53 -14.52
N LYS A 68 -12.63 -19.63 -15.08
CA LYS A 68 -13.26 -20.69 -14.28
C LYS A 68 -12.26 -21.51 -13.47
N ASP A 69 -11.02 -21.59 -13.94
CA ASP A 69 -9.94 -22.40 -13.38
C ASP A 69 -8.77 -21.60 -12.80
N VAL A 70 -8.97 -20.30 -12.60
CA VAL A 70 -8.00 -19.39 -11.97
C VAL A 70 -8.72 -18.56 -10.93
N LYS A 71 -8.14 -18.49 -9.74
CA LYS A 71 -8.60 -17.61 -8.64
C LYS A 71 -7.48 -16.66 -8.25
N THR A 72 -7.83 -15.49 -7.80
CA THR A 72 -6.88 -14.46 -7.34
C THR A 72 -5.90 -14.98 -6.29
N GLY A 73 -6.32 -15.92 -5.44
CA GLY A 73 -5.48 -16.52 -4.40
C GLY A 73 -4.61 -17.69 -4.85
N ASP A 74 -4.75 -18.15 -6.10
CA ASP A 74 -3.92 -19.23 -6.63
C ASP A 74 -2.49 -18.72 -6.89
N MET A 75 -1.53 -19.65 -6.90
CA MET A 75 -0.18 -19.32 -7.35
C MET A 75 -0.24 -18.76 -8.78
N TYR A 76 0.27 -17.54 -8.97
CA TYR A 76 0.19 -16.75 -10.21
C TYR A 76 -1.23 -16.32 -10.64
N GLY A 77 -2.26 -16.52 -9.79
CA GLY A 77 -3.63 -16.12 -10.13
C GLY A 77 -3.73 -14.64 -10.48
N ARG A 78 -3.17 -13.77 -9.66
CA ARG A 78 -3.14 -12.32 -9.90
C ARG A 78 -2.44 -11.93 -11.21
N GLN A 79 -1.32 -12.54 -11.53
CA GLN A 79 -0.58 -12.28 -12.77
C GLN A 79 -1.38 -12.70 -14.01
N ILE A 80 -2.08 -13.83 -13.93
CA ILE A 80 -2.94 -14.31 -15.01
C ILE A 80 -4.13 -13.39 -15.23
N GLU A 81 -4.85 -13.04 -14.15
CA GLU A 81 -5.98 -12.10 -14.22
C GLU A 81 -5.55 -10.75 -14.78
N THR A 82 -4.40 -10.25 -14.37
CA THR A 82 -3.82 -9.01 -14.90
C THR A 82 -3.49 -9.12 -16.39
N ALA A 83 -2.93 -10.24 -16.85
CA ALA A 83 -2.63 -10.45 -18.27
C ALA A 83 -3.90 -10.52 -19.14
N VAL A 84 -5.01 -11.03 -18.59
CA VAL A 84 -6.33 -10.98 -19.26
C VAL A 84 -6.80 -9.54 -19.38
N GLU A 85 -6.66 -8.75 -18.32
CA GLU A 85 -7.05 -7.33 -18.31
C GLU A 85 -6.22 -6.52 -19.31
N GLN A 86 -4.93 -6.82 -19.44
CA GLN A 86 -4.04 -6.20 -20.42
C GLN A 86 -4.32 -6.66 -21.87
N GLY A 87 -5.24 -7.60 -22.06
CA GLY A 87 -5.57 -8.15 -23.38
C GLY A 87 -4.44 -8.97 -24.00
N VAL A 88 -3.49 -9.44 -23.19
CA VAL A 88 -2.36 -10.25 -23.65
C VAL A 88 -2.74 -11.71 -23.82
N ILE A 89 -3.64 -12.19 -22.98
CA ILE A 89 -4.23 -13.51 -23.08
C ILE A 89 -5.76 -13.41 -23.07
N ASP A 90 -6.39 -14.39 -23.70
CA ASP A 90 -7.84 -14.57 -23.69
C ASP A 90 -8.18 -15.87 -22.98
N ALA A 91 -9.32 -15.92 -22.28
CA ALA A 91 -9.92 -17.17 -21.86
C ALA A 91 -10.34 -17.97 -23.09
N SER A 92 -10.41 -19.28 -22.97
CA SER A 92 -11.11 -20.10 -23.97
C SER A 92 -12.58 -19.65 -24.08
N THR A 93 -13.25 -20.04 -25.16
CA THR A 93 -14.71 -19.79 -25.33
C THR A 93 -15.53 -20.30 -24.14
N GLU A 94 -15.03 -21.31 -23.46
CA GLU A 94 -15.63 -21.90 -22.26
C GLU A 94 -15.20 -21.21 -20.96
N GLY A 95 -14.27 -20.25 -21.01
CA GLY A 95 -13.80 -19.50 -19.85
C GLY A 95 -12.65 -20.17 -19.08
N TYR A 96 -11.92 -21.11 -19.68
CA TYR A 96 -10.77 -21.77 -19.05
C TYR A 96 -9.44 -21.28 -19.61
N PHE A 97 -8.43 -21.20 -18.76
CA PHE A 97 -7.06 -20.83 -19.12
C PHE A 97 -6.12 -22.04 -19.16
N ASN A 98 -6.34 -23.04 -18.31
CA ASN A 98 -5.48 -24.21 -18.09
C ASN A 98 -4.08 -23.83 -17.57
N PRO A 99 -3.96 -23.27 -16.35
CA PRO A 99 -2.71 -22.71 -15.83
C PRO A 99 -1.58 -23.74 -15.69
N ALA A 100 -1.91 -25.00 -15.42
CA ALA A 100 -0.95 -26.10 -15.29
C ALA A 100 -0.47 -26.69 -16.62
N GLY A 101 -1.19 -26.42 -17.71
CA GLY A 101 -0.80 -26.88 -19.05
C GLY A 101 0.46 -26.19 -19.55
N THR A 102 1.20 -26.82 -20.44
CA THR A 102 2.34 -26.20 -21.14
C THR A 102 1.87 -25.19 -22.17
N ILE A 103 2.70 -24.19 -22.46
CA ILE A 103 2.44 -23.21 -23.53
C ILE A 103 3.15 -23.65 -24.80
N SER A 104 2.43 -23.70 -25.92
CA SER A 104 3.03 -24.03 -27.20
C SER A 104 3.88 -22.88 -27.75
N ARG A 105 4.78 -23.18 -28.67
CA ARG A 105 5.65 -22.17 -29.30
C ARG A 105 4.86 -21.13 -30.06
N GLN A 106 3.80 -21.50 -30.76
CA GLN A 106 2.93 -20.56 -31.46
C GLN A 106 2.12 -19.70 -30.48
N ASP A 107 1.61 -20.26 -29.35
CA ASP A 107 0.88 -19.52 -28.36
C ASP A 107 1.82 -18.58 -27.58
N ALA A 108 3.07 -18.98 -27.33
CA ALA A 108 4.10 -18.10 -26.76
C ALA A 108 4.43 -16.91 -27.69
N ALA A 109 4.47 -17.14 -29.01
CA ALA A 109 4.64 -16.06 -30.00
C ALA A 109 3.51 -15.04 -29.92
N VAL A 110 2.26 -15.49 -29.74
CA VAL A 110 1.10 -14.61 -29.56
C VAL A 110 1.23 -13.77 -28.29
N VAL A 111 1.59 -14.40 -27.18
CA VAL A 111 1.77 -13.70 -25.89
C VAL A 111 2.89 -12.67 -25.98
N PHE A 112 4.06 -13.03 -26.50
CA PHE A 112 5.15 -12.07 -26.71
C PHE A 112 4.75 -10.94 -27.66
N GLY A 113 4.11 -11.27 -28.76
CA GLY A 113 3.63 -10.31 -29.76
C GLY A 113 2.69 -9.28 -29.16
N LYS A 114 1.71 -9.74 -28.38
CA LYS A 114 0.75 -8.86 -27.70
C LYS A 114 1.39 -8.06 -26.58
N ALA A 115 2.19 -8.68 -25.72
CA ALA A 115 2.81 -8.00 -24.57
C ALA A 115 3.80 -6.91 -25.00
N PHE A 116 4.65 -7.21 -25.96
CA PHE A 116 5.65 -6.27 -26.48
C PHE A 116 5.14 -5.41 -27.62
N ARG A 117 3.86 -5.57 -28.01
CA ARG A 117 3.25 -4.82 -29.13
C ARG A 117 4.11 -4.92 -30.40
N VAL A 118 4.57 -6.14 -30.69
CA VAL A 118 5.41 -6.39 -31.86
C VAL A 118 4.62 -6.05 -33.15
N PRO A 119 5.13 -5.18 -34.02
CA PRO A 119 4.43 -4.80 -35.23
C PRO A 119 4.17 -6.00 -36.14
N ALA A 120 3.02 -6.04 -36.77
CA ALA A 120 2.69 -7.04 -37.77
C ALA A 120 3.72 -7.03 -38.91
N SER A 121 4.04 -8.18 -39.44
CA SER A 121 4.94 -8.32 -40.61
C SER A 121 4.14 -8.71 -41.85
N ALA A 122 4.35 -8.00 -42.95
CA ALA A 122 3.80 -8.39 -44.26
C ALA A 122 4.50 -9.62 -44.83
N ALA A 123 5.67 -10.00 -44.33
CA ALA A 123 6.43 -11.17 -44.82
C ALA A 123 5.86 -12.49 -44.24
N ASP A 124 5.62 -13.46 -45.06
CA ASP A 124 5.30 -14.84 -44.63
C ASP A 124 6.60 -15.59 -44.22
N ALA A 125 7.21 -15.13 -43.14
CA ALA A 125 8.45 -15.71 -42.64
C ALA A 125 8.29 -17.17 -42.18
N ALA A 126 7.07 -17.56 -41.81
CA ALA A 126 6.73 -18.93 -41.43
C ALA A 126 6.62 -19.88 -42.64
N GLY A 127 6.32 -19.36 -43.84
CA GLY A 127 6.13 -20.18 -45.06
C GLY A 127 7.32 -21.06 -45.43
N ARG A 128 8.53 -20.72 -44.97
CA ARG A 128 9.75 -21.53 -45.19
C ARG A 128 9.78 -22.85 -44.42
N PHE A 129 8.93 -23.02 -43.41
CA PHE A 129 8.93 -24.26 -42.62
C PHE A 129 7.93 -25.26 -43.14
N SER A 130 8.33 -26.51 -43.20
CA SER A 130 7.53 -27.61 -43.73
C SER A 130 6.23 -27.87 -42.97
N ASP A 131 6.21 -27.47 -41.69
CA ASP A 131 5.10 -27.61 -40.78
C ASP A 131 4.30 -26.28 -40.59
N SER A 132 4.55 -25.29 -41.44
CA SER A 132 3.89 -23.97 -41.35
C SER A 132 2.36 -24.03 -41.43
N ARG A 133 1.79 -25.05 -42.07
CA ARG A 133 0.34 -25.31 -42.15
C ARG A 133 -0.28 -25.64 -40.78
N ASN A 134 0.52 -26.09 -39.82
CA ASN A 134 0.07 -26.42 -38.46
C ASN A 134 -0.03 -25.15 -37.57
N ILE A 135 0.48 -24.01 -38.05
CA ILE A 135 0.34 -22.74 -37.34
C ILE A 135 -1.13 -22.29 -37.42
N LYS A 136 -1.78 -22.16 -36.25
CA LYS A 136 -3.17 -21.70 -36.15
C LYS A 136 -3.35 -20.34 -36.83
N PRO A 137 -4.46 -20.08 -37.54
CA PRO A 137 -4.70 -18.78 -38.18
C PRO A 137 -4.53 -17.60 -37.21
N ALA A 138 -5.01 -17.72 -35.98
CA ALA A 138 -4.91 -16.68 -34.97
C ALA A 138 -3.47 -16.42 -34.47
N ALA A 139 -2.56 -17.36 -34.64
CA ALA A 139 -1.16 -17.22 -34.24
C ALA A 139 -0.24 -16.80 -35.40
N ARG A 140 -0.68 -16.93 -36.63
CA ARG A 140 0.15 -16.77 -37.83
C ARG A 140 0.81 -15.40 -37.93
N GLU A 141 0.06 -14.36 -37.66
CA GLU A 141 0.56 -12.97 -37.69
C GLU A 141 1.70 -12.78 -36.68
N SER A 142 1.49 -13.19 -35.43
CA SER A 142 2.51 -13.08 -34.37
C SER A 142 3.71 -13.94 -34.67
N VAL A 143 3.54 -15.17 -35.15
CA VAL A 143 4.65 -16.05 -35.53
C VAL A 143 5.47 -15.42 -36.66
N ASN A 144 4.82 -14.92 -37.70
CA ASN A 144 5.50 -14.22 -38.80
C ASN A 144 6.30 -13.03 -38.34
N ALA A 145 5.70 -12.18 -37.49
CA ALA A 145 6.37 -11.00 -36.94
C ALA A 145 7.60 -11.38 -36.07
N MET A 146 7.45 -12.36 -35.21
CA MET A 146 8.53 -12.83 -34.32
C MET A 146 9.69 -13.50 -35.13
N LEU A 147 9.39 -14.17 -36.22
CA LEU A 147 10.38 -14.76 -37.12
C LEU A 147 11.06 -13.69 -37.98
N ALA A 148 10.31 -12.74 -38.55
CA ALA A 148 10.85 -11.71 -39.41
C ALA A 148 11.81 -10.76 -38.65
N LEU A 149 11.55 -10.51 -37.37
CA LEU A 149 12.42 -9.71 -36.49
C LEU A 149 13.54 -10.50 -35.84
N GLY A 150 13.62 -11.81 -36.10
CA GLY A 150 14.65 -12.69 -35.54
C GLY A 150 14.49 -12.95 -34.02
N TYR A 151 13.35 -12.62 -33.43
CA TYR A 151 13.09 -12.90 -32.02
C TYR A 151 12.89 -14.39 -31.76
N MET A 152 12.21 -15.08 -32.68
CA MET A 152 12.09 -16.56 -32.70
C MET A 152 12.80 -17.17 -33.90
N SER A 153 13.09 -18.42 -33.80
CA SER A 153 13.63 -19.26 -34.89
C SER A 153 12.90 -20.58 -34.96
N GLY A 154 13.07 -21.32 -36.06
CA GLY A 154 12.69 -22.73 -36.11
C GLY A 154 13.52 -23.56 -35.12
N ARG A 155 13.04 -24.74 -34.74
CA ARG A 155 13.85 -25.74 -34.03
C ARG A 155 14.94 -26.31 -34.91
N THR A 156 14.64 -26.37 -36.20
CA THR A 156 15.60 -26.64 -37.25
C THR A 156 15.46 -25.62 -38.37
N GLU A 157 16.26 -25.70 -39.39
CA GLU A 157 16.14 -24.84 -40.58
C GLU A 157 14.79 -24.99 -41.31
N THR A 158 14.18 -26.18 -41.20
CA THR A 158 12.96 -26.54 -41.93
C THR A 158 11.72 -26.79 -41.08
N VAL A 159 11.85 -26.80 -39.75
CA VAL A 159 10.74 -27.08 -38.81
C VAL A 159 10.61 -26.01 -37.79
N PHE A 160 9.42 -25.44 -37.66
CA PHE A 160 9.08 -24.45 -36.60
C PHE A 160 8.61 -25.10 -35.32
N ALA A 161 7.91 -26.25 -35.40
CA ALA A 161 7.28 -26.97 -34.30
C ALA A 161 6.24 -26.15 -33.54
N PRO A 162 5.15 -25.68 -34.19
CA PRO A 162 4.22 -24.72 -33.61
C PRO A 162 3.48 -25.23 -32.36
N ASP A 163 3.15 -26.54 -32.32
CA ASP A 163 2.37 -27.12 -31.22
C ASP A 163 3.23 -27.67 -30.08
N ASP A 164 4.53 -27.75 -30.30
CA ASP A 164 5.46 -28.23 -29.28
C ASP A 164 5.52 -27.20 -28.11
N PRO A 165 5.67 -27.67 -26.87
CA PRO A 165 5.91 -26.79 -25.76
C PRO A 165 7.17 -25.92 -25.95
N ILE A 166 7.10 -24.62 -25.67
CA ILE A 166 8.31 -23.81 -25.62
C ILE A 166 9.11 -24.18 -24.36
N THR A 167 10.40 -24.42 -24.50
CA THR A 167 11.26 -24.65 -23.33
C THR A 167 11.53 -23.31 -22.60
N ALA A 168 11.89 -23.38 -21.32
CA ALA A 168 12.27 -22.21 -20.56
C ALA A 168 13.46 -21.49 -21.20
N ALA A 169 14.46 -22.21 -21.67
CA ALA A 169 15.63 -21.66 -22.35
C ALA A 169 15.26 -20.94 -23.67
N GLU A 170 14.35 -21.52 -24.47
CA GLU A 170 13.85 -20.88 -25.69
C GLU A 170 13.11 -19.59 -25.37
N ALA A 171 12.21 -19.63 -24.37
CA ALA A 171 11.43 -18.46 -23.94
C ALA A 171 12.34 -17.34 -23.41
N ASP A 172 13.34 -17.68 -22.61
CA ASP A 172 14.32 -16.74 -22.07
C ASP A 172 15.18 -16.11 -23.18
N ALA A 173 15.56 -16.91 -24.20
CA ALA A 173 16.27 -16.40 -25.34
C ALA A 173 15.41 -15.41 -26.17
N VAL A 174 14.14 -15.73 -26.40
CA VAL A 174 13.20 -14.82 -27.07
C VAL A 174 13.07 -13.51 -26.29
N PHE A 175 12.81 -13.62 -24.99
CA PHE A 175 12.69 -12.47 -24.11
C PHE A 175 13.94 -11.58 -24.14
N SER A 176 15.12 -12.17 -24.04
CA SER A 176 16.39 -11.47 -24.10
C SER A 176 16.61 -10.75 -25.45
N ARG A 177 16.31 -11.42 -26.58
CA ARG A 177 16.41 -10.79 -27.90
C ARG A 177 15.50 -9.58 -28.05
N ILE A 178 14.27 -9.66 -27.58
CA ILE A 178 13.34 -8.51 -27.63
C ILE A 178 13.90 -7.38 -26.77
N THR A 179 14.17 -7.63 -25.49
CA THR A 179 14.56 -6.59 -24.52
C THR A 179 15.92 -5.97 -24.77
N SER A 180 16.82 -6.66 -25.52
CA SER A 180 18.10 -6.12 -25.95
C SER A 180 18.05 -5.39 -27.30
N SER A 181 16.93 -5.46 -28.02
CA SER A 181 16.79 -4.86 -29.36
C SER A 181 15.89 -3.63 -29.38
N VAL A 182 14.84 -3.63 -28.59
CA VAL A 182 13.81 -2.58 -28.60
C VAL A 182 13.42 -2.18 -27.19
N VAL A 183 13.13 -0.91 -27.01
CA VAL A 183 12.57 -0.38 -25.76
C VAL A 183 11.15 -0.94 -25.59
N SER A 184 10.84 -1.44 -24.41
CA SER A 184 9.52 -1.98 -24.11
C SER A 184 8.42 -0.93 -24.30
N PRO A 185 7.21 -1.35 -24.70
CA PRO A 185 6.07 -0.43 -24.86
C PRO A 185 5.78 0.32 -23.58
N VAL A 186 5.44 1.60 -23.72
CA VAL A 186 4.92 2.40 -22.61
C VAL A 186 3.66 1.75 -22.07
N GLN A 187 3.54 1.71 -20.78
CA GLN A 187 2.37 1.25 -20.06
C GLN A 187 1.66 2.44 -19.42
N ALA A 188 0.38 2.31 -19.15
CA ALA A 188 -0.41 3.35 -18.49
C ALA A 188 -1.24 2.80 -17.33
N LEU A 189 -1.44 3.64 -16.34
CA LEU A 189 -2.38 3.38 -15.25
C LEU A 189 -3.24 4.62 -15.00
N PRO A 190 -4.52 4.41 -14.75
CA PRO A 190 -5.23 3.14 -14.92
C PRO A 190 -5.16 2.65 -16.37
N VAL A 191 -5.31 1.35 -16.55
CA VAL A 191 -5.48 0.76 -17.88
C VAL A 191 -6.73 1.37 -18.49
N GLN A 192 -6.72 1.61 -19.83
CA GLN A 192 -7.79 2.29 -20.60
C GLN A 192 -9.19 2.09 -20.04
N ASN A 193 -9.89 3.15 -19.66
CA ASN A 193 -11.30 3.09 -19.27
C ASN A 193 -11.88 4.44 -18.85
N ALA A 194 -13.14 4.42 -18.39
CA ALA A 194 -13.77 5.56 -17.76
C ALA A 194 -13.08 5.88 -16.41
N ILE A 195 -12.73 7.12 -16.21
CA ILE A 195 -12.11 7.62 -15.00
C ILE A 195 -12.89 8.82 -14.47
N ALA A 196 -12.94 8.94 -13.16
CA ALA A 196 -13.55 10.10 -12.52
C ALA A 196 -12.67 11.35 -12.73
N PRO A 197 -13.26 12.54 -12.68
CA PRO A 197 -12.50 13.78 -12.63
C PRO A 197 -11.45 13.72 -11.50
N ARG A 198 -10.28 14.32 -11.74
CA ARG A 198 -9.16 14.35 -10.81
C ARG A 198 -8.44 13.02 -10.54
N ARG A 199 -8.68 12.02 -11.38
CA ARG A 199 -7.84 10.83 -11.35
C ARG A 199 -6.49 11.10 -12.00
N TYR A 200 -5.47 10.52 -11.39
CA TYR A 200 -4.13 10.54 -11.94
C TYR A 200 -3.98 9.46 -12.99
N VAL A 201 -3.34 9.85 -14.09
CA VAL A 201 -2.86 8.92 -15.09
C VAL A 201 -1.35 8.87 -14.98
N LYS A 202 -0.77 7.70 -14.97
CA LYS A 202 0.68 7.52 -15.01
C LYS A 202 1.08 6.71 -16.21
N LEU A 203 2.15 7.18 -16.89
CA LEU A 203 2.86 6.42 -17.89
C LEU A 203 4.16 5.88 -17.30
N TYR A 204 4.54 4.66 -17.65
CA TYR A 204 5.81 4.08 -17.28
C TYR A 204 6.33 3.16 -18.36
N CYS A 205 7.64 2.87 -18.33
CA CYS A 205 8.29 1.94 -19.26
C CYS A 205 9.11 0.92 -18.48
N PRO A 206 8.92 -0.39 -18.72
CA PRO A 206 9.69 -1.44 -18.05
C PRO A 206 11.20 -1.38 -18.34
N THR A 207 11.60 -0.85 -19.50
CA THR A 207 13.03 -0.72 -19.85
C THR A 207 13.72 0.30 -18.96
N PRO A 208 14.66 -0.11 -18.09
CA PRO A 208 15.31 0.82 -17.16
C PRO A 208 16.07 1.94 -17.90
N GLY A 209 15.89 3.18 -17.44
CA GLY A 209 16.55 4.37 -18.02
C GLY A 209 15.98 4.80 -19.38
N ALA A 210 14.85 4.28 -19.80
CA ALA A 210 14.15 4.80 -20.97
C ALA A 210 13.48 6.15 -20.67
N THR A 211 13.51 7.07 -21.65
CA THR A 211 12.80 8.35 -21.61
C THR A 211 11.48 8.21 -22.35
N ILE A 212 10.38 8.61 -21.73
CA ILE A 212 9.06 8.60 -22.35
C ILE A 212 8.77 10.00 -22.92
N HIS A 213 8.38 10.05 -24.20
CA HIS A 213 7.84 11.25 -24.85
C HIS A 213 6.36 11.02 -25.13
N TYR A 214 5.56 12.10 -25.01
CA TYR A 214 4.11 11.97 -25.18
C TYR A 214 3.46 13.18 -25.85
N THR A 215 2.25 12.97 -26.35
CA THR A 215 1.36 14.00 -26.90
C THR A 215 -0.05 13.80 -26.36
N THR A 216 -0.84 14.89 -26.29
CA THR A 216 -2.24 14.88 -25.85
C THR A 216 -3.20 15.44 -26.90
N ASP A 217 -2.66 15.86 -28.04
CA ASP A 217 -3.38 16.44 -29.18
C ASP A 217 -3.70 15.42 -30.28
N GLY A 218 -3.40 14.14 -30.05
CA GLY A 218 -3.64 13.04 -31.00
C GLY A 218 -2.51 12.86 -32.03
N THR A 219 -1.50 13.73 -32.07
CA THR A 219 -0.33 13.56 -32.95
C THR A 219 0.55 12.39 -32.46
N SER A 220 1.34 11.80 -33.35
CA SER A 220 2.30 10.77 -32.97
C SER A 220 3.51 11.42 -32.27
N PRO A 221 3.88 10.95 -31.05
CA PRO A 221 5.02 11.49 -30.34
C PRO A 221 6.35 11.15 -31.05
N THR A 222 7.30 12.07 -30.95
CA THR A 222 8.67 11.91 -31.40
C THR A 222 9.63 12.26 -30.25
N THR A 223 10.93 12.14 -30.44
CA THR A 223 11.93 12.59 -29.46
C THR A 223 11.93 14.11 -29.22
N ALA A 224 11.26 14.88 -30.07
CA ALA A 224 11.03 16.31 -29.89
C ALA A 224 9.76 16.64 -29.09
N SER A 225 8.89 15.65 -28.86
CA SER A 225 7.68 15.82 -28.08
C SER A 225 8.00 15.99 -26.59
N ALA A 226 7.02 16.47 -25.82
CA ALA A 226 7.15 16.65 -24.39
C ALA A 226 7.69 15.38 -23.71
N VAL A 227 8.67 15.56 -22.83
CA VAL A 227 9.20 14.47 -22.02
C VAL A 227 8.24 14.22 -20.86
N TYR A 228 7.87 12.97 -20.71
CA TYR A 228 7.14 12.53 -19.53
C TYR A 228 8.13 12.45 -18.37
N THR A 229 8.16 13.47 -17.54
CA THR A 229 8.90 13.45 -16.29
C THR A 229 7.91 13.03 -15.21
N VAL A 230 8.30 12.03 -14.41
CA VAL A 230 7.76 11.92 -13.07
C VAL A 230 8.14 13.24 -12.41
N ALA A 231 7.21 14.19 -12.36
CA ALA A 231 7.49 15.53 -11.86
C ALA A 231 8.19 15.43 -10.51
N ALA A 232 8.85 16.49 -10.08
CA ALA A 232 9.53 16.59 -8.78
C ALA A 232 8.61 16.23 -7.58
N LYS A 233 7.36 15.90 -7.82
CA LYS A 233 6.32 15.40 -6.91
C LYS A 233 6.06 13.88 -7.02
N GLY A 234 6.90 13.15 -7.74
CA GLY A 234 6.72 11.69 -7.88
C GLY A 234 5.69 11.25 -8.93
N HIS A 235 4.83 12.15 -9.43
CA HIS A 235 3.82 11.85 -10.46
C HIS A 235 3.64 13.01 -11.41
N ILE A 236 3.25 12.71 -12.62
CA ILE A 236 2.45 13.65 -13.38
C ILE A 236 1.05 13.59 -12.81
N ASN A 237 0.78 14.61 -12.05
CA ASN A 237 -0.54 14.97 -11.68
C ASN A 237 -1.18 15.74 -12.82
N GLU A 238 -1.39 15.11 -13.94
CA GLU A 238 -2.41 15.63 -14.81
C GLU A 238 -3.74 15.20 -14.21
N MET A 239 -4.31 16.12 -13.46
CA MET A 239 -5.72 16.03 -13.15
C MET A 239 -6.45 16.05 -14.50
N LEU A 240 -6.94 14.90 -14.90
CA LEU A 240 -7.78 14.82 -16.06
C LEU A 240 -9.12 15.51 -15.74
N GLY A 241 -9.13 16.81 -15.86
CA GLY A 241 -10.30 17.64 -15.70
C GLY A 241 -10.52 18.21 -14.28
N GLY A 242 -10.82 19.49 -14.23
CA GLY A 242 -11.49 20.10 -13.08
C GLY A 242 -12.98 19.75 -13.08
N ASN A 243 -13.66 19.98 -11.98
CA ASN A 243 -15.08 19.68 -11.75
C ASN A 243 -16.06 20.26 -12.78
N GLN A 244 -15.61 21.18 -13.59
CA GLN A 244 -16.45 21.90 -14.55
C GLN A 244 -16.28 21.46 -15.99
N LEU A 245 -15.38 20.49 -16.26
CA LEU A 245 -15.17 20.04 -17.63
C LEU A 245 -16.26 19.06 -18.08
N PRO A 246 -16.72 19.18 -19.34
CA PRO A 246 -17.70 18.23 -19.89
C PRO A 246 -17.09 16.81 -19.96
N GLU A 247 -17.97 15.81 -19.97
CA GLU A 247 -17.56 14.45 -20.28
C GLU A 247 -16.86 14.40 -21.64
N ARG A 248 -15.71 13.77 -21.68
CA ARG A 248 -14.88 13.68 -22.89
C ARG A 248 -13.94 12.51 -22.84
N ASP A 249 -13.44 12.14 -23.99
CA ASP A 249 -12.29 11.25 -24.06
C ASP A 249 -11.01 12.06 -23.92
N VAL A 250 -10.08 11.53 -23.15
CA VAL A 250 -8.73 12.04 -23.00
C VAL A 250 -7.78 11.03 -23.61
N VAL A 251 -7.01 11.47 -24.60
CA VAL A 251 -6.14 10.61 -25.39
C VAL A 251 -4.69 11.02 -25.16
N TYR A 252 -3.87 10.05 -24.78
CA TYR A 252 -2.42 10.18 -24.73
C TYR A 252 -1.80 9.24 -25.74
N LYS A 253 -0.84 9.74 -26.52
CA LYS A 253 0.04 8.89 -27.29
C LYS A 253 1.45 9.00 -26.72
N ALA A 254 2.14 7.88 -26.58
CA ALA A 254 3.43 7.83 -25.96
C ALA A 254 4.39 6.87 -26.67
N ILE A 255 5.66 7.23 -26.67
CA ILE A 255 6.78 6.44 -27.16
C ILE A 255 7.90 6.48 -26.10
N ALA A 256 8.60 5.39 -25.92
CA ALA A 256 9.78 5.35 -25.06
C ALA A 256 11.05 5.15 -25.87
N VAL A 257 12.11 5.86 -25.51
CA VAL A 257 13.39 5.81 -26.20
C VAL A 257 14.54 5.60 -25.21
N LYS A 258 15.56 4.89 -25.66
CA LYS A 258 16.81 4.68 -24.93
C LYS A 258 17.95 4.55 -25.92
N SER A 259 19.10 5.18 -25.63
CA SER A 259 20.29 5.04 -26.47
C SER A 259 20.70 3.55 -26.61
N GLY A 260 21.02 3.15 -27.81
CA GLY A 260 21.44 1.78 -28.14
C GLY A 260 20.30 0.78 -28.38
N LEU A 261 19.04 1.19 -28.26
CA LEU A 261 17.88 0.37 -28.55
C LEU A 261 16.97 1.05 -29.58
N ALA A 262 16.25 0.26 -30.35
CA ALA A 262 15.16 0.81 -31.16
C ALA A 262 14.07 1.40 -30.24
N ALA A 263 13.41 2.46 -30.69
CA ALA A 263 12.33 3.08 -29.95
C ALA A 263 11.16 2.10 -29.76
N SER A 264 10.41 2.25 -28.67
CA SER A 264 9.20 1.45 -28.46
C SER A 264 8.17 1.72 -29.56
N PRO A 265 7.24 0.80 -29.79
CA PRO A 265 6.03 1.13 -30.55
C PRO A 265 5.26 2.27 -29.87
N VAL A 266 4.64 3.15 -30.68
CA VAL A 266 3.74 4.18 -30.17
C VAL A 266 2.52 3.51 -29.52
N GLN A 267 2.24 3.89 -28.29
CA GLN A 267 1.03 3.45 -27.58
C GLN A 267 0.02 4.57 -27.53
N THR A 268 -1.25 4.22 -27.69
CA THR A 268 -2.38 5.15 -27.53
C THR A 268 -3.19 4.71 -26.32
N PHE A 269 -3.41 5.63 -25.42
CA PHE A 269 -4.22 5.44 -24.22
C PHE A 269 -5.41 6.37 -24.28
N THR A 270 -6.60 5.86 -24.04
CA THR A 270 -7.83 6.63 -24.06
C THR A 270 -8.60 6.40 -22.77
N TRP A 271 -8.96 7.48 -22.09
CA TRP A 271 -9.79 7.43 -20.89
C TRP A 271 -11.03 8.26 -21.11
N ARG A 272 -12.19 7.67 -20.81
CA ARG A 272 -13.45 8.40 -20.77
C ARG A 272 -13.56 9.14 -19.47
N LEU A 273 -13.46 10.48 -19.50
CA LEU A 273 -13.75 11.32 -18.36
C LEU A 273 -15.28 11.43 -18.23
N TYR A 274 -15.84 10.98 -17.11
CA TYR A 274 -17.27 11.07 -16.85
C TYR A 274 -17.57 12.04 -15.71
N ARG A 275 -18.76 12.64 -15.73
CA ARG A 275 -19.26 13.42 -14.61
C ARG A 275 -19.69 12.48 -13.48
N PRO A 276 -19.29 12.74 -12.23
CA PRO A 276 -19.98 12.14 -11.10
C PRO A 276 -21.46 12.47 -11.19
N ARG A 277 -22.30 11.53 -10.83
CA ARG A 277 -23.75 11.76 -10.81
C ARG A 277 -24.08 12.85 -9.80
N THR A 278 -25.12 13.62 -10.07
CA THR A 278 -25.61 14.73 -9.22
C THR A 278 -26.39 14.24 -7.98
N ALA A 279 -26.41 12.96 -7.70
CA ALA A 279 -27.03 12.43 -6.49
C ALA A 279 -26.20 12.79 -5.26
N PRO A 280 -26.83 13.21 -4.16
CA PRO A 280 -26.12 13.63 -2.95
C PRO A 280 -25.27 12.52 -2.34
N PHE A 281 -25.67 11.27 -2.53
CA PHE A 281 -24.91 10.08 -2.12
C PHE A 281 -24.95 9.02 -3.21
N GLN A 282 -23.88 8.24 -3.28
CA GLN A 282 -23.76 7.05 -4.11
C GLN A 282 -23.27 5.88 -3.27
N HIS A 283 -23.68 4.67 -3.61
CA HIS A 283 -23.16 3.48 -2.95
C HIS A 283 -22.85 2.39 -3.97
N LEU A 284 -21.93 1.52 -3.59
CA LEU A 284 -21.58 0.33 -4.37
C LEU A 284 -21.33 -0.84 -3.42
N LEU A 285 -21.85 -2.00 -3.77
CA LEU A 285 -21.54 -3.25 -3.11
C LEU A 285 -20.15 -3.72 -3.56
N ILE A 286 -19.19 -3.67 -2.66
CA ILE A 286 -17.80 -4.12 -2.90
C ILE A 286 -17.67 -5.62 -2.63
N GLN A 287 -18.33 -6.09 -1.58
CA GLN A 287 -18.31 -7.49 -1.17
C GLN A 287 -19.74 -7.93 -0.83
N PRO A 288 -20.25 -9.01 -1.44
CA PRO A 288 -21.54 -9.57 -1.07
C PRO A 288 -21.47 -10.29 0.28
N LYS A 289 -22.58 -10.28 1.01
CA LYS A 289 -22.75 -11.02 2.27
C LYS A 289 -22.80 -12.52 2.01
N THR A 290 -22.11 -13.29 2.84
CA THR A 290 -22.19 -14.74 2.90
C THR A 290 -22.51 -15.19 4.33
N ALA A 291 -22.64 -16.48 4.58
CA ALA A 291 -22.87 -17.01 5.93
C ALA A 291 -21.73 -16.62 6.92
N THR A 292 -20.52 -16.42 6.43
CA THR A 292 -19.30 -16.18 7.25
C THR A 292 -18.60 -14.89 6.95
N SER A 293 -19.08 -14.08 6.00
CA SER A 293 -18.51 -12.78 5.66
C SER A 293 -19.57 -11.70 5.57
N PRO A 294 -19.25 -10.44 5.96
CA PRO A 294 -20.18 -9.34 5.88
C PRO A 294 -20.35 -8.86 4.44
N ALA A 295 -21.49 -8.21 4.15
CA ALA A 295 -21.54 -7.30 3.01
C ALA A 295 -20.71 -6.07 3.31
N VAL A 296 -20.00 -5.54 2.32
CA VAL A 296 -19.29 -4.27 2.42
C VAL A 296 -19.76 -3.36 1.31
N TYR A 297 -20.30 -2.21 1.70
CA TYR A 297 -20.71 -1.17 0.78
C TYR A 297 -19.80 0.05 0.95
N ARG A 298 -19.33 0.58 -0.17
CA ARG A 298 -18.78 1.92 -0.21
C ARG A 298 -19.90 2.93 -0.34
N ILE A 299 -19.81 4.00 0.41
CA ILE A 299 -20.70 5.16 0.28
C ILE A 299 -19.83 6.40 0.11
N CYS A 300 -20.17 7.27 -0.81
CA CYS A 300 -19.53 8.57 -0.99
C CYS A 300 -20.58 9.63 -1.30
N ASN A 301 -20.23 10.89 -1.02
CA ASN A 301 -20.96 12.03 -1.54
C ASN A 301 -20.18 12.68 -2.68
N ASP A 302 -20.89 13.36 -3.58
CA ASP A 302 -20.31 14.04 -4.75
C ASP A 302 -19.72 15.41 -4.42
N ALA A 303 -19.41 15.68 -3.13
CA ALA A 303 -18.78 16.94 -2.77
C ALA A 303 -17.38 17.00 -3.41
N GLU A 304 -17.24 17.92 -4.33
CA GLU A 304 -16.15 18.01 -5.30
C GLU A 304 -14.78 18.30 -4.70
N SER A 305 -14.73 18.83 -3.48
CA SER A 305 -13.47 19.28 -2.87
C SER A 305 -12.75 18.21 -2.07
N VAL A 306 -13.49 17.28 -1.48
CA VAL A 306 -12.95 16.18 -0.65
C VAL A 306 -13.79 14.95 -0.89
N ARG A 307 -13.25 13.95 -1.56
CA ARG A 307 -13.92 12.66 -1.75
C ARG A 307 -13.68 11.81 -0.52
N ALA A 308 -14.49 11.99 0.51
CA ALA A 308 -14.52 11.07 1.63
C ALA A 308 -15.36 9.84 1.29
N MET A 309 -14.94 8.71 1.83
CA MET A 309 -15.64 7.43 1.74
C MET A 309 -16.11 7.03 3.13
N ALA A 310 -17.35 6.57 3.21
CA ALA A 310 -17.85 5.82 4.35
C ALA A 310 -18.06 4.37 3.95
N TRP A 311 -17.86 3.47 4.88
CA TRP A 311 -17.96 2.04 4.62
C TRP A 311 -19.08 1.45 5.49
N TYR A 312 -20.08 0.87 4.86
CA TYR A 312 -21.12 0.15 5.57
C TYR A 312 -20.86 -1.35 5.53
N ILE A 313 -20.67 -1.92 6.70
CA ILE A 313 -20.34 -3.34 6.92
C ILE A 313 -21.55 -4.01 7.55
N GLU A 314 -22.18 -4.94 6.86
CA GLU A 314 -23.39 -5.62 7.36
C GLU A 314 -23.17 -7.12 7.55
N GLY A 315 -23.16 -7.56 8.80
CA GLY A 315 -23.19 -8.98 9.17
C GLY A 315 -24.61 -9.57 9.16
N GLN A 316 -24.77 -10.72 9.79
CA GLN A 316 -26.05 -11.43 9.83
C GLN A 316 -27.04 -10.81 10.81
N LYS A 317 -26.56 -10.13 11.87
CA LYS A 317 -27.38 -9.60 12.96
C LYS A 317 -27.41 -8.08 13.02
N SER A 318 -26.33 -7.45 12.70
CA SER A 318 -26.19 -6.00 12.78
C SER A 318 -25.15 -5.47 11.77
N GLY A 319 -25.10 -4.15 11.62
CA GLY A 319 -24.14 -3.46 10.77
C GLY A 319 -23.35 -2.38 11.50
N VAL A 320 -22.28 -1.95 10.87
CA VAL A 320 -21.49 -0.78 11.24
C VAL A 320 -21.40 0.13 10.03
N LEU A 321 -21.75 1.40 10.20
CA LEU A 321 -21.29 2.45 9.30
C LEU A 321 -19.98 2.99 9.88
N PHE A 322 -18.91 2.93 9.10
CA PHE A 322 -17.59 3.46 9.46
C PHE A 322 -17.36 4.76 8.70
N ASP A 323 -17.22 5.86 9.44
CA ASP A 323 -17.25 7.25 9.00
C ASP A 323 -18.64 7.74 8.52
N ALA A 324 -18.87 9.04 8.62
CA ALA A 324 -20.18 9.67 8.38
C ALA A 324 -20.13 10.76 7.30
N LEU A 325 -19.08 10.83 6.51
CA LEU A 325 -18.89 11.78 5.42
C LEU A 325 -18.98 13.26 5.85
N GLN A 326 -18.67 14.15 4.93
CA GLN A 326 -18.91 15.59 5.08
C GLN A 326 -20.37 15.94 4.82
N THR A 327 -20.74 17.17 5.12
CA THR A 327 -22.06 17.72 4.77
C THR A 327 -22.29 17.57 3.28
N ALA A 328 -23.40 16.94 2.93
CA ALA A 328 -23.78 16.74 1.54
C ALA A 328 -24.31 18.04 0.92
N PRO A 329 -24.18 18.22 -0.41
CA PRO A 329 -24.94 19.23 -1.12
C PRO A 329 -26.44 19.08 -0.83
N ASP A 330 -27.16 20.19 -0.86
CA ASP A 330 -28.62 20.24 -0.65
C ASP A 330 -29.10 19.72 0.72
N ALA A 331 -28.23 19.74 1.74
CA ALA A 331 -28.51 19.26 3.09
C ALA A 331 -29.04 17.81 3.16
N ALA A 332 -28.70 16.99 2.18
CA ALA A 332 -29.11 15.60 2.14
C ALA A 332 -28.60 14.82 3.36
N ASN A 333 -29.44 13.92 3.86
CA ASN A 333 -29.22 13.19 5.09
C ASN A 333 -28.69 11.78 4.81
N LEU A 334 -27.46 11.49 5.21
CA LEU A 334 -26.81 10.19 5.01
C LEU A 334 -27.56 9.05 5.73
N LYS A 335 -28.09 9.33 6.93
CA LYS A 335 -28.84 8.32 7.69
C LYS A 335 -30.10 7.87 6.94
N GLU A 336 -30.86 8.82 6.42
CA GLU A 336 -32.07 8.52 5.63
C GLU A 336 -31.72 7.77 4.34
N TYR A 337 -30.60 8.18 3.70
CA TYR A 337 -30.13 7.50 2.50
C TYR A 337 -29.73 6.05 2.77
N LEU A 338 -29.00 5.80 3.87
CA LEU A 338 -28.54 4.48 4.28
C LEU A 338 -29.74 3.56 4.57
N ASP A 339 -30.71 4.03 5.34
CA ASP A 339 -31.91 3.26 5.69
C ASP A 339 -32.76 2.89 4.47
N LYS A 340 -32.90 3.85 3.55
CA LYS A 340 -33.74 3.65 2.37
C LYS A 340 -33.12 2.70 1.36
N ASN A 341 -31.79 2.74 1.20
CA ASN A 341 -31.14 2.12 0.04
C ASN A 341 -30.26 0.93 0.37
N ILE A 342 -29.76 0.80 1.60
CA ILE A 342 -28.65 -0.14 1.89
C ILE A 342 -28.94 -0.98 3.12
N ALA A 343 -29.13 -0.37 4.30
CA ALA A 343 -29.21 -1.05 5.58
C ALA A 343 -30.45 -1.92 5.68
N LYS A 344 -30.25 -3.19 6.04
CA LYS A 344 -31.34 -4.18 6.23
C LYS A 344 -31.40 -4.74 7.66
N ALA A 345 -30.39 -4.40 8.46
CA ALA A 345 -30.27 -4.81 9.86
C ALA A 345 -30.05 -3.59 10.75
N PRO A 346 -30.32 -3.67 12.06
CA PRO A 346 -29.91 -2.62 12.99
C PRO A 346 -28.41 -2.36 12.89
N TYR A 347 -28.01 -1.10 13.01
CA TYR A 347 -26.62 -0.73 12.86
C TYR A 347 -26.19 0.35 13.83
N MET A 348 -24.91 0.57 13.91
CA MET A 348 -24.27 1.65 14.65
C MET A 348 -23.34 2.46 13.73
N LEU A 349 -23.06 3.69 14.13
CA LEU A 349 -22.04 4.53 13.50
C LEU A 349 -20.77 4.48 14.35
N ILE A 350 -19.63 4.23 13.71
CA ILE A 350 -18.31 4.37 14.32
C ILE A 350 -17.54 5.41 13.50
N ILE A 351 -17.11 6.48 14.16
CA ILE A 351 -16.33 7.55 13.53
C ILE A 351 -14.86 7.16 13.61
N GLY A 352 -14.21 7.03 12.47
CA GLY A 352 -12.80 6.64 12.37
C GLY A 352 -11.88 7.72 12.91
N HIS A 353 -12.21 9.00 12.70
CA HIS A 353 -11.48 10.12 13.31
C HIS A 353 -12.28 11.44 13.22
N GLU A 354 -11.76 12.48 13.87
CA GLU A 354 -12.43 13.77 14.13
C GLU A 354 -12.27 14.83 13.03
N HIS A 355 -12.15 14.47 11.76
CA HIS A 355 -12.17 15.44 10.68
C HIS A 355 -13.57 15.58 10.07
N GLY A 356 -13.93 16.81 9.68
CA GLY A 356 -15.28 17.15 9.22
C GLY A 356 -15.73 16.45 7.93
N ASP A 357 -14.84 15.86 7.20
CA ASP A 357 -15.15 15.02 6.05
C ASP A 357 -15.46 13.56 6.43
N HIS A 358 -15.34 13.20 7.71
CA HIS A 358 -15.63 11.87 8.23
C HIS A 358 -16.71 11.86 9.32
N ASP A 359 -17.05 13.01 9.92
CA ASP A 359 -17.94 13.08 11.05
C ASP A 359 -19.15 14.04 10.90
N ALA A 360 -19.17 14.88 9.85
CA ALA A 360 -20.15 15.99 9.74
C ALA A 360 -21.61 15.52 9.70
N GLN A 361 -21.91 14.31 9.23
CA GLN A 361 -23.26 13.74 9.19
C GLN A 361 -23.63 12.97 10.49
N ALA A 362 -22.70 12.80 11.42
CA ALA A 362 -22.92 12.03 12.65
C ALA A 362 -24.09 12.52 13.53
N PRO A 363 -24.37 13.84 13.65
CA PRO A 363 -25.53 14.32 14.40
C PRO A 363 -26.87 13.77 13.90
N ASN A 364 -27.00 13.46 12.60
CA ASN A 364 -28.23 12.89 12.04
C ASN A 364 -28.52 11.51 12.59
N PHE A 365 -27.48 10.70 12.82
CA PHE A 365 -27.58 9.38 13.41
C PHE A 365 -27.94 9.46 14.90
N LEU A 366 -27.31 10.36 15.62
CA LEU A 366 -27.56 10.57 17.03
C LEU A 366 -29.01 11.02 17.32
N LYS A 367 -29.54 11.97 16.52
CA LYS A 367 -30.93 12.42 16.58
C LYS A 367 -31.92 11.29 16.31
N ALA A 368 -31.54 10.33 15.48
CA ALA A 368 -32.34 9.15 15.16
C ALA A 368 -32.12 7.98 16.13
N ALA A 369 -31.47 8.22 17.27
CA ALA A 369 -31.15 7.24 18.30
C ALA A 369 -30.30 6.04 17.80
N VAL A 370 -29.56 6.20 16.71
CA VAL A 370 -28.55 5.24 16.29
C VAL A 370 -27.35 5.36 17.24
N PRO A 371 -26.81 4.25 17.77
CA PRO A 371 -25.61 4.31 18.60
C PRO A 371 -24.43 4.88 17.82
N VAL A 372 -23.82 5.94 18.35
CA VAL A 372 -22.67 6.61 17.77
C VAL A 372 -21.45 6.39 18.66
N TYR A 373 -20.35 5.97 18.06
CA TYR A 373 -19.07 5.74 18.72
C TYR A 373 -17.99 6.64 18.13
N ALA A 374 -17.16 7.21 19.00
CA ALA A 374 -15.97 7.97 18.60
C ALA A 374 -14.90 7.84 19.69
N ASN A 375 -13.62 7.94 19.32
CA ASN A 375 -12.54 7.87 20.29
C ASN A 375 -12.43 9.19 21.08
N GLN A 376 -12.45 9.11 22.40
CA GLN A 376 -12.39 10.29 23.27
C GLN A 376 -11.12 11.13 23.13
N ARG A 377 -10.05 10.61 22.56
CA ARG A 377 -8.84 11.40 22.28
C ARG A 377 -9.11 12.52 21.27
N GLY A 378 -9.99 12.29 20.30
CA GLY A 378 -10.42 13.31 19.35
C GLY A 378 -11.12 14.51 19.99
N TRP A 379 -11.74 14.34 21.15
CA TRP A 379 -12.36 15.43 21.91
C TRP A 379 -11.35 16.36 22.57
N ARG A 380 -10.13 15.89 22.82
CA ARG A 380 -9.10 16.56 23.61
C ARG A 380 -8.01 17.21 22.77
N SER A 381 -7.99 16.98 21.45
CA SER A 381 -6.80 17.22 20.66
C SER A 381 -6.41 18.66 20.41
N LEU A 382 -7.25 19.64 20.66
CA LEU A 382 -6.97 21.04 20.33
C LEU A 382 -7.29 22.05 21.45
N GLY A 383 -6.94 21.74 22.69
CA GLY A 383 -6.69 22.76 23.74
C GLY A 383 -7.77 23.80 24.01
N GLY A 384 -9.02 23.52 23.76
CA GLY A 384 -10.13 24.47 24.02
C GLY A 384 -11.49 23.78 23.85
N ALA A 385 -12.53 24.38 24.41
CA ALA A 385 -13.92 23.91 24.38
C ALA A 385 -14.57 23.80 22.98
N GLY A 386 -13.77 23.60 21.94
CA GLY A 386 -14.16 23.52 20.54
C GLY A 386 -13.24 22.66 19.71
N GLY A 387 -12.78 21.51 20.25
CA GLY A 387 -12.11 20.50 19.41
C GLY A 387 -12.99 20.09 18.23
N PRO A 388 -12.44 19.45 17.18
CA PRO A 388 -13.17 19.11 15.95
C PRO A 388 -14.53 18.45 16.20
N PHE A 389 -14.62 17.49 17.13
CA PHE A 389 -15.91 16.92 17.52
C PHE A 389 -16.82 17.94 18.24
N GLY A 390 -16.28 18.93 18.93
CA GLY A 390 -17.09 20.00 19.54
C GLY A 390 -17.81 20.86 18.50
N ALA A 391 -17.27 20.98 17.29
CA ALA A 391 -17.94 21.67 16.19
C ALA A 391 -19.09 20.84 15.60
N VAL A 392 -18.96 19.50 15.58
CA VAL A 392 -19.98 18.59 15.06
C VAL A 392 -21.07 18.31 16.11
N PHE A 393 -20.68 18.09 17.36
CA PHE A 393 -21.60 17.89 18.49
C PHE A 393 -21.55 19.11 19.43
N ALA A 394 -22.08 20.24 18.95
CA ALA A 394 -22.02 21.51 19.71
C ALA A 394 -22.80 21.44 21.04
N ASP A 395 -23.85 20.62 21.14
CA ASP A 395 -24.63 20.42 22.35
C ASP A 395 -23.93 19.42 23.29
N PRO A 396 -23.55 19.80 24.52
CA PRO A 396 -23.01 18.88 25.52
C PRO A 396 -23.91 17.68 25.82
N ALA A 397 -25.24 17.83 25.69
CA ALA A 397 -26.16 16.70 25.84
C ALA A 397 -26.04 15.65 24.70
N ASP A 398 -25.70 16.07 23.52
CA ASP A 398 -25.41 15.17 22.41
C ASP A 398 -24.02 14.55 22.56
N GLN A 399 -23.04 15.31 23.03
CA GLN A 399 -21.72 14.76 23.35
C GLN A 399 -21.81 13.61 24.38
N ALA A 400 -22.64 13.76 25.40
CA ALA A 400 -22.83 12.76 26.45
C ALA A 400 -23.44 11.45 25.92
N LYS A 401 -24.09 11.46 24.76
CA LYS A 401 -24.68 10.26 24.13
C LYS A 401 -23.68 9.49 23.27
N VAL A 402 -22.58 10.13 22.85
CA VAL A 402 -21.54 9.47 22.05
C VAL A 402 -20.73 8.53 22.93
N ARG A 403 -20.66 7.29 22.53
CA ARG A 403 -19.93 6.24 23.25
C ARG A 403 -18.46 6.27 22.87
N ASN A 404 -17.60 5.93 23.82
CA ASN A 404 -16.19 5.75 23.50
C ASN A 404 -15.98 4.47 22.71
N VAL A 405 -15.08 4.52 21.69
CA VAL A 405 -14.48 3.35 21.08
C VAL A 405 -12.98 3.44 21.30
N ASP A 406 -12.36 2.37 21.76
CA ASP A 406 -10.92 2.34 22.02
C ASP A 406 -10.33 0.97 21.64
N GLU A 407 -9.04 0.86 21.81
CA GLU A 407 -8.27 -0.36 21.61
C GLU A 407 -8.90 -1.56 22.35
N GLY A 408 -9.10 -2.63 21.62
CA GLY A 408 -9.61 -3.88 22.18
C GLY A 408 -11.13 -4.02 22.18
N ASP A 409 -11.87 -2.98 21.82
CA ASP A 409 -13.31 -3.12 21.61
C ASP A 409 -13.61 -4.04 20.43
N VAL A 410 -14.68 -4.84 20.57
CA VAL A 410 -15.10 -5.78 19.53
C VAL A 410 -16.58 -5.60 19.23
N PHE A 411 -16.91 -5.42 17.96
CA PHE A 411 -18.27 -5.27 17.48
C PHE A 411 -18.72 -6.55 16.76
N HIS A 412 -19.63 -7.28 17.37
CA HIS A 412 -20.13 -8.57 16.86
C HIS A 412 -21.30 -8.36 15.89
N LEU A 413 -21.07 -8.55 14.59
CA LEU A 413 -22.08 -8.33 13.56
C LEU A 413 -22.88 -9.60 13.19
N GLY A 414 -22.48 -10.74 13.76
CA GLY A 414 -23.02 -12.06 13.37
C GLY A 414 -22.35 -12.56 12.08
N GLY A 415 -21.40 -13.48 12.23
CA GLY A 415 -20.57 -13.98 11.12
C GLY A 415 -19.37 -13.08 10.76
N SER A 416 -19.22 -11.95 11.42
CA SER A 416 -18.08 -11.03 11.31
C SER A 416 -17.93 -10.30 12.64
N ASP A 417 -16.71 -10.22 13.14
CA ASP A 417 -16.32 -9.48 14.33
C ASP A 417 -15.32 -8.40 13.94
N LEU A 418 -15.64 -7.15 14.27
CA LEU A 418 -14.75 -6.01 14.01
C LEU A 418 -14.01 -5.63 15.29
N TYR A 419 -12.70 -5.76 15.26
CA TYR A 419 -11.78 -5.41 16.34
C TYR A 419 -11.30 -3.99 16.17
N ALA A 420 -11.45 -3.15 17.16
CA ALA A 420 -10.96 -1.77 17.15
C ALA A 420 -9.50 -1.68 17.58
N TYR A 421 -8.71 -0.89 16.85
CA TYR A 421 -7.35 -0.52 17.20
C TYR A 421 -7.20 0.98 17.17
N ALA A 422 -6.61 1.54 18.21
CA ALA A 422 -6.28 2.95 18.24
C ALA A 422 -4.94 3.20 17.54
N LEU A 423 -4.96 4.01 16.49
CA LEU A 423 -3.76 4.34 15.71
C LEU A 423 -3.66 5.87 15.54
N PRO A 424 -3.48 6.63 16.63
CA PRO A 424 -3.34 8.08 16.52
C PRO A 424 -2.12 8.43 15.66
N GLY A 425 -2.31 9.32 14.72
CA GLY A 425 -1.26 9.71 13.79
C GLY A 425 -1.74 10.76 12.81
N HIS A 426 -2.69 10.42 11.95
CA HIS A 426 -3.36 11.38 11.10
C HIS A 426 -4.24 12.34 11.95
N ALA A 427 -4.93 11.79 12.91
CA ALA A 427 -5.73 12.51 13.89
C ALA A 427 -5.58 11.84 15.27
N SER A 428 -5.84 12.58 16.35
CA SER A 428 -5.65 12.09 17.72
C SER A 428 -6.60 10.96 18.09
N GLY A 429 -7.83 11.03 17.60
CA GLY A 429 -8.89 10.05 17.84
C GLY A 429 -8.99 8.96 16.79
N LEU A 430 -7.98 8.81 15.92
CA LEU A 430 -8.07 7.82 14.86
C LEU A 430 -8.11 6.41 15.41
N VAL A 431 -9.13 5.67 14.96
CA VAL A 431 -9.29 4.23 15.18
C VAL A 431 -9.45 3.53 13.83
N ILE A 432 -9.01 2.29 13.79
CA ILE A 432 -9.23 1.36 12.67
C ILE A 432 -10.04 0.16 13.15
N LEU A 433 -10.77 -0.45 12.23
CA LEU A 433 -11.51 -1.67 12.51
C LEU A 433 -10.98 -2.82 11.66
N GLN A 434 -10.78 -3.99 12.25
CA GLN A 434 -10.29 -5.16 11.55
C GLN A 434 -11.26 -6.33 11.68
N ASP A 435 -11.69 -6.89 10.55
CA ASP A 435 -12.30 -8.22 10.47
C ASP A 435 -11.19 -9.25 10.20
N LYS A 436 -10.73 -9.90 11.25
CA LYS A 436 -9.60 -10.85 11.17
C LYS A 436 -9.96 -12.09 10.37
N ALA A 437 -11.21 -12.55 10.46
CA ALA A 437 -11.66 -13.75 9.78
C ALA A 437 -11.72 -13.59 8.26
N ASN A 438 -12.07 -12.39 7.80
CA ASN A 438 -12.24 -12.08 6.38
C ASN A 438 -11.08 -11.28 5.78
N GLY A 439 -10.08 -10.88 6.61
CA GLY A 439 -8.91 -10.12 6.14
C GLY A 439 -9.25 -8.69 5.70
N LEU A 440 -10.20 -8.02 6.36
CA LEU A 440 -10.63 -6.67 6.03
C LEU A 440 -10.13 -5.70 7.10
N ILE A 441 -9.59 -4.56 6.69
CA ILE A 441 -9.22 -3.45 7.57
C ILE A 441 -9.90 -2.18 7.08
N PHE A 442 -10.65 -1.51 7.94
CA PHE A 442 -11.25 -0.20 7.70
C PHE A 442 -10.41 0.82 8.44
N ALA A 443 -9.72 1.66 7.70
CA ALA A 443 -8.57 2.43 8.21
C ALA A 443 -8.77 3.94 8.22
N SER A 444 -9.94 4.44 7.77
CA SER A 444 -10.14 5.89 7.64
C SER A 444 -8.95 6.54 6.90
N ASP A 445 -8.33 7.60 7.39
CA ASP A 445 -7.26 8.33 6.71
C ASP A 445 -5.84 7.87 7.06
N ILE A 446 -5.68 6.57 7.31
CA ILE A 446 -4.35 6.01 7.51
C ILE A 446 -4.09 4.86 6.54
N TYR A 447 -2.84 4.57 6.25
CA TYR A 447 -2.35 3.60 5.26
C TYR A 447 -2.58 3.97 3.78
N GLY A 448 -3.35 4.97 3.48
CA GLY A 448 -3.62 5.48 2.15
C GLY A 448 -4.62 6.63 2.21
N CYS A 449 -4.43 7.62 1.38
CA CYS A 449 -5.34 8.73 1.25
C CYS A 449 -5.15 9.34 -0.13
N THR A 450 -5.91 8.86 -1.12
CA THR A 450 -5.91 9.45 -2.47
C THR A 450 -6.78 10.69 -2.47
N ARG A 451 -6.31 11.74 -1.80
CA ARG A 451 -7.02 13.02 -1.83
C ARG A 451 -6.93 13.65 -3.21
N ALA A 452 -8.03 14.18 -3.71
CA ALA A 452 -8.05 14.91 -4.97
C ALA A 452 -6.96 16.00 -4.99
N GLY A 453 -6.01 15.90 -5.92
CA GLY A 453 -4.92 16.87 -6.10
C GLY A 453 -3.65 16.62 -5.27
N SER A 454 -3.60 15.57 -4.46
CA SER A 454 -2.38 15.14 -3.78
C SER A 454 -2.10 13.67 -4.09
N ALA A 455 -0.84 13.33 -4.18
CA ALA A 455 -0.39 11.96 -4.16
C ALA A 455 -0.94 11.24 -2.91
N ASP A 456 -0.95 9.90 -2.89
CA ASP A 456 -1.39 9.10 -1.74
C ASP A 456 -0.67 9.57 -0.45
N ASN A 457 -1.13 10.66 0.12
CA ASN A 457 -0.53 11.30 1.27
C ASN A 457 -1.27 10.82 2.52
N VAL A 458 -0.57 10.13 3.39
CA VAL A 458 -1.00 9.99 4.76
C VAL A 458 -0.50 11.21 5.52
N GLY A 459 -1.38 12.16 5.78
CA GLY A 459 -1.07 13.27 6.67
C GLY A 459 -0.90 12.72 8.08
N VAL A 460 0.26 12.95 8.70
CA VAL A 460 0.51 12.60 10.10
C VAL A 460 0.75 13.88 10.86
N SER A 461 -0.08 14.16 11.86
CA SER A 461 0.05 15.34 12.68
C SER A 461 -0.04 15.00 14.16
N GLY A 462 0.80 15.61 14.98
CA GLY A 462 0.70 15.52 16.42
C GLY A 462 1.21 14.25 17.09
N VAL A 463 1.79 13.29 16.34
CA VAL A 463 2.40 12.07 16.91
C VAL A 463 3.84 11.91 16.43
N ARG A 464 4.70 11.47 17.32
CA ARG A 464 6.10 11.17 17.00
C ARG A 464 6.21 9.97 16.05
N ALA A 465 7.12 10.06 15.08
CA ALA A 465 7.34 9.00 14.10
C ALA A 465 7.72 7.66 14.74
N ASP A 466 8.50 7.68 15.84
CA ASP A 466 8.89 6.47 16.57
C ASP A 466 7.71 5.79 17.27
N LEU A 467 6.82 6.55 17.90
CA LEU A 467 5.61 5.99 18.50
C LEU A 467 4.66 5.42 17.45
N LEU A 468 4.48 6.16 16.36
CA LEU A 468 3.61 5.71 15.28
C LEU A 468 4.18 4.46 14.59
N LEU A 469 5.51 4.37 14.43
CA LEU A 469 6.19 3.17 13.95
C LEU A 469 5.92 1.98 14.88
N SER A 470 6.04 2.19 16.19
CA SER A 470 5.73 1.14 17.17
C SER A 470 4.28 0.66 17.03
N LEU A 471 3.32 1.58 16.98
CA LEU A 471 1.90 1.25 16.82
C LEU A 471 1.63 0.50 15.50
N ALA A 472 2.17 0.99 14.39
CA ALA A 472 2.01 0.34 13.08
C ALA A 472 2.57 -1.09 13.08
N GLN A 473 3.73 -1.29 13.70
CA GLN A 473 4.34 -2.62 13.84
C GLN A 473 3.51 -3.55 14.74
N GLN A 474 2.94 -3.04 15.81
CA GLN A 474 2.08 -3.82 16.70
C GLN A 474 0.79 -4.28 15.99
N VAL A 475 0.14 -3.37 15.23
CA VAL A 475 -1.03 -3.71 14.41
C VAL A 475 -0.68 -4.76 13.36
N TYR A 476 0.44 -4.59 12.67
CA TYR A 476 0.89 -5.54 11.66
C TYR A 476 1.25 -6.91 12.26
N SER A 477 1.87 -6.93 13.44
CA SER A 477 2.19 -8.17 14.16
C SER A 477 0.91 -8.88 14.62
N ALA A 478 -0.07 -8.13 15.11
CA ALA A 478 -1.39 -8.69 15.46
C ALA A 478 -2.06 -9.32 14.23
N TYR A 479 -2.04 -8.62 13.11
CA TYR A 479 -2.56 -9.12 11.83
C TYR A 479 -1.91 -10.43 11.40
N LYS A 480 -0.57 -10.52 11.44
CA LYS A 480 0.16 -11.76 11.08
C LYS A 480 -0.13 -12.93 12.01
N ARG A 481 -0.23 -12.67 13.32
CA ARG A 481 -0.56 -13.68 14.33
C ARG A 481 -1.89 -14.36 14.06
N ASP A 482 -2.84 -13.61 13.52
CA ASP A 482 -4.20 -14.07 13.24
C ASP A 482 -4.34 -14.80 11.89
N GLY A 483 -3.21 -15.19 11.29
CA GLY A 483 -3.17 -16.07 10.12
C GLY A 483 -3.08 -15.39 8.75
N GLY A 484 -2.82 -14.06 8.72
CA GLY A 484 -2.38 -13.28 7.56
C GLY A 484 -3.07 -13.60 6.23
N LYS A 485 -4.41 -13.59 6.18
CA LYS A 485 -5.11 -13.68 4.90
C LYS A 485 -4.88 -12.40 4.10
N THR A 486 -5.01 -12.48 2.79
CA THR A 486 -4.98 -11.31 1.91
C THR A 486 -5.85 -10.21 2.49
N THR A 487 -5.23 -9.10 2.87
CA THR A 487 -5.93 -8.00 3.52
C THR A 487 -6.36 -6.99 2.46
N ARG A 488 -7.60 -6.58 2.57
CA ARG A 488 -8.12 -5.41 1.86
C ARG A 488 -8.19 -4.26 2.84
N LEU A 489 -7.58 -3.14 2.45
CA LEU A 489 -7.59 -1.91 3.23
C LEU A 489 -8.63 -0.96 2.65
N PHE A 490 -9.57 -0.57 3.47
CA PHE A 490 -10.64 0.38 3.13
C PHE A 490 -10.33 1.70 3.83
N THR A 491 -9.86 2.67 3.06
CA THR A 491 -9.44 3.98 3.59
C THR A 491 -10.50 5.05 3.39
N GLY A 492 -10.31 6.21 4.00
CA GLY A 492 -11.28 7.30 3.96
C GLY A 492 -11.37 8.03 2.62
N HIS A 493 -10.37 7.88 1.73
CA HIS A 493 -10.33 8.62 0.46
C HIS A 493 -10.04 7.76 -0.77
N ASP A 494 -9.87 6.46 -0.61
CA ASP A 494 -9.69 5.55 -1.73
C ASP A 494 -11.02 4.90 -2.13
N GLU A 495 -11.36 4.98 -3.40
CA GLU A 495 -12.60 4.42 -3.93
C GLU A 495 -12.57 2.90 -4.00
N SER A 496 -11.38 2.31 -4.03
CA SER A 496 -11.15 0.87 -4.06
C SER A 496 -10.32 0.43 -2.87
N PRO A 497 -10.51 -0.79 -2.37
CA PRO A 497 -9.66 -1.31 -1.33
C PRO A 497 -8.20 -1.37 -1.81
N LEU A 498 -7.29 -0.99 -0.93
CA LEU A 498 -5.85 -1.10 -1.14
C LEU A 498 -5.36 -2.51 -0.79
N ALA A 499 -4.18 -2.86 -1.26
CA ALA A 499 -3.53 -4.12 -0.90
C ALA A 499 -2.83 -4.04 0.46
N ASP A 500 -2.55 -5.19 1.08
CA ASP A 500 -1.87 -5.30 2.37
C ASP A 500 -0.45 -4.73 2.36
N VAL A 501 0.16 -4.63 1.19
CA VAL A 501 1.46 -4.00 1.01
C VAL A 501 1.51 -2.56 1.53
N ASN A 502 0.39 -1.84 1.52
CA ASN A 502 0.31 -0.49 2.07
C ASN A 502 0.62 -0.45 3.58
N LEU A 503 0.31 -1.48 4.33
CA LEU A 503 0.73 -1.61 5.73
C LEU A 503 2.25 -1.59 5.86
N ARG A 504 2.94 -2.34 5.00
CA ARG A 504 4.41 -2.40 4.99
C ARG A 504 5.05 -1.11 4.48
N LEU A 505 4.47 -0.49 3.46
CA LEU A 505 4.97 0.79 2.94
C LEU A 505 4.86 1.89 3.99
N PHE A 506 3.77 1.90 4.75
CA PHE A 506 3.59 2.83 5.84
C PHE A 506 4.64 2.63 6.94
N GLU A 507 4.87 1.38 7.35
CA GLU A 507 5.92 1.04 8.29
C GLU A 507 7.32 1.43 7.77
N GLN A 508 7.62 1.15 6.51
CA GLN A 508 8.90 1.49 5.89
C GLN A 508 9.13 3.00 5.82
N ALA A 509 8.09 3.79 5.52
CA ALA A 509 8.17 5.24 5.50
C ALA A 509 8.53 5.79 6.89
N LEU A 510 7.86 5.30 7.94
CA LEU A 510 8.17 5.67 9.31
C LEU A 510 9.58 5.22 9.73
N GLN A 511 9.96 4.01 9.35
CA GLN A 511 11.30 3.47 9.64
C GLN A 511 12.40 4.34 9.01
N GLN A 512 12.19 4.80 7.77
CA GLN A 512 13.14 5.67 7.09
C GLN A 512 13.34 7.00 7.85
N VAL A 513 12.26 7.56 8.38
CA VAL A 513 12.34 8.78 9.19
C VAL A 513 13.07 8.51 10.50
N VAL A 514 12.76 7.41 11.18
CA VAL A 514 13.40 7.02 12.44
C VAL A 514 14.90 6.77 12.26
N ASP A 515 15.29 6.12 11.17
CA ASP A 515 16.71 5.76 10.94
C ASP A 515 17.56 6.93 10.46
N ASN A 516 17.00 7.85 9.71
CA ASN A 516 17.76 8.88 9.00
C ASN A 516 17.46 10.32 9.47
N GLY A 517 16.47 10.50 10.33
CA GLY A 517 16.04 11.83 10.74
C GLY A 517 15.59 12.68 9.54
N GLU A 518 15.96 13.95 9.50
CA GLU A 518 15.63 14.84 8.39
C GLU A 518 16.15 14.36 7.02
N ALA A 519 17.30 13.68 6.99
CA ALA A 519 17.85 13.12 5.76
C ALA A 519 16.97 11.99 5.18
N GLY A 520 16.11 11.39 5.98
CA GLY A 520 15.12 10.41 5.54
C GLY A 520 13.90 11.02 4.87
N CYS A 521 13.75 12.34 4.92
CA CYS A 521 12.62 13.06 4.35
C CYS A 521 12.97 13.66 3.00
N SER A 522 12.14 13.41 1.98
CA SER A 522 12.25 14.08 0.69
C SER A 522 11.55 15.44 0.74
N SER A 523 12.29 16.52 0.51
CA SER A 523 11.71 17.86 0.38
C SER A 523 11.02 18.11 -0.97
N THR A 524 11.09 17.17 -1.89
CA THR A 524 10.65 17.35 -3.29
C THR A 524 9.15 17.15 -3.48
N LEU A 525 8.45 16.56 -2.52
CA LEU A 525 7.00 16.35 -2.59
C LEU A 525 6.23 17.44 -1.85
N ARG A 526 6.29 18.66 -2.35
CA ARG A 526 5.44 19.75 -1.86
C ARG A 526 4.17 19.81 -2.69
N GLY A 527 3.02 19.59 -2.06
CA GLY A 527 1.72 19.91 -2.65
C GLY A 527 1.54 21.43 -2.79
N ASN A 528 0.65 21.89 -3.66
CA ASN A 528 0.38 23.33 -3.82
C ASN A 528 -0.20 23.99 -2.55
N ASN A 529 -0.61 23.19 -1.57
CA ASN A 529 -1.18 23.63 -0.28
C ASN A 529 -0.29 23.26 0.92
N ASP A 530 0.97 22.89 0.68
CA ASP A 530 1.85 22.49 1.78
C ASP A 530 2.34 23.73 2.54
N ALA A 531 2.19 23.68 3.86
CA ALA A 531 2.84 24.64 4.73
C ALA A 531 4.36 24.63 4.47
N PRO A 532 5.04 25.79 4.55
CA PRO A 532 6.46 25.88 4.22
C PRO A 532 7.38 24.96 5.02
N ASN A 533 6.88 24.38 6.11
CA ASN A 533 7.61 23.50 7.03
C ASN A 533 7.21 22.02 6.94
N SER A 534 6.38 21.61 5.96
CA SER A 534 6.02 20.21 5.84
C SER A 534 7.18 19.38 5.27
N ARG A 535 7.43 18.23 5.87
CA ARG A 535 8.40 17.24 5.42
C ARG A 535 7.65 16.04 4.83
N THR A 536 8.17 15.49 3.75
CA THR A 536 7.56 14.31 3.13
C THR A 536 8.61 13.24 2.91
N THR A 537 8.31 12.04 3.32
CA THR A 537 9.07 10.84 2.99
C THR A 537 8.31 10.04 1.94
N LEU A 538 9.03 9.60 0.92
CA LEU A 538 8.51 8.78 -0.16
C LEU A 538 9.11 7.39 -0.08
N ILE A 539 8.29 6.37 -0.04
CA ILE A 539 8.71 4.98 -0.04
C ILE A 539 7.90 4.19 -1.06
N GLY A 540 8.62 3.33 -1.77
CA GLY A 540 8.05 2.46 -2.78
C GLY A 540 7.88 3.14 -4.14
N ASP A 541 7.86 2.34 -5.16
CA ASP A 541 7.45 2.73 -6.51
C ASP A 541 6.20 1.94 -6.83
N MET A 542 5.09 2.61 -6.90
CA MET A 542 3.77 2.05 -7.22
C MET A 542 3.81 1.12 -8.44
N TRP A 543 4.78 1.32 -9.31
CA TRP A 543 4.82 0.73 -10.63
C TRP A 543 5.83 -0.40 -10.76
N LYS A 544 6.75 -0.51 -9.80
CA LYS A 544 7.81 -1.50 -9.85
C LYS A 544 7.39 -2.85 -9.30
N ASP A 545 6.52 -2.84 -8.34
CA ASP A 545 6.05 -4.04 -7.63
C ASP A 545 4.53 -4.18 -7.60
N GLY A 546 3.82 -3.41 -8.40
CA GLY A 546 2.36 -3.40 -8.43
C GLY A 546 1.71 -2.75 -7.21
N THR A 547 2.50 -2.04 -6.40
CA THR A 547 2.02 -1.43 -5.17
C THR A 547 1.93 0.08 -5.28
N ARG A 548 0.97 0.67 -4.59
CA ARG A 548 0.91 2.12 -4.40
C ARG A 548 2.02 2.54 -3.45
N TRP A 549 2.68 3.65 -3.77
CA TRP A 549 3.62 4.25 -2.85
C TRP A 549 2.86 5.10 -1.83
N ILE A 550 3.41 5.19 -0.66
CA ILE A 550 2.93 6.08 0.39
C ILE A 550 3.87 7.28 0.47
N ALA A 551 3.31 8.47 0.33
CA ALA A 551 3.94 9.68 0.76
C ALA A 551 3.48 9.99 2.18
N LEU A 552 4.35 9.77 3.14
CA LEU A 552 4.11 10.18 4.51
C LEU A 552 4.37 11.68 4.63
N LYS A 553 3.31 12.46 4.72
CA LYS A 553 3.38 13.90 4.95
C LYS A 553 3.41 14.15 6.46
N LEU A 554 4.56 14.51 6.94
CA LEU A 554 4.73 15.00 8.30
C LEU A 554 4.27 16.46 8.33
N ALA A 555 2.98 16.69 8.55
CA ALA A 555 2.41 18.03 8.46
C ALA A 555 2.66 18.84 9.73
N GLY A 556 3.11 20.02 9.53
CA GLY A 556 2.80 21.36 10.06
C GLY A 556 2.61 21.63 11.55
N VAL A 557 2.52 20.66 12.41
CA VAL A 557 2.64 20.85 13.86
C VAL A 557 4.12 21.03 14.25
N MET A 558 4.96 20.95 13.27
CA MET A 558 6.38 21.09 13.40
C MET A 558 6.73 22.53 13.15
N GLY A 559 6.47 23.36 14.14
CA GLY A 559 7.05 24.70 14.23
C GLY A 559 8.57 24.60 14.09
N ASP A 560 9.09 23.43 14.43
CA ASP A 560 10.46 23.01 14.13
C ASP A 560 10.50 21.50 13.85
N ALA A 561 10.73 21.10 12.60
CA ALA A 561 10.86 19.69 12.21
C ALA A 561 11.97 18.97 12.99
N THR A 562 12.96 19.72 13.41
CA THR A 562 14.04 19.23 14.26
C THR A 562 13.56 18.82 15.65
N GLU A 563 12.61 19.52 16.23
CA GLU A 563 12.09 19.19 17.57
C GLU A 563 11.37 17.83 17.58
N TYR A 564 10.69 17.50 16.50
CA TYR A 564 9.87 16.29 16.40
C TYR A 564 10.69 15.01 16.18
N LEU A 565 11.75 15.11 15.39
CA LEU A 565 12.66 14.00 15.15
C LEU A 565 13.73 13.87 16.26
N THR A 566 13.96 14.94 17.01
CA THR A 566 15.04 15.01 17.98
C THR A 566 14.60 14.91 19.42
N SER A 567 13.31 15.01 19.68
CA SER A 567 12.80 15.04 21.05
C SER A 567 12.27 13.69 21.53
N ALA A 568 13.12 12.69 21.53
CA ALA A 568 12.91 11.52 22.36
C ALA A 568 13.01 11.92 23.84
N PRO A 569 12.26 11.26 24.76
CA PRO A 569 12.14 11.70 26.14
C PRO A 569 13.42 11.68 26.98
N VAL A 570 14.54 11.28 26.43
CA VAL A 570 15.80 11.17 27.15
C VAL A 570 16.91 11.81 26.33
N ASN A 571 17.14 13.11 26.51
CA ASN A 571 18.31 13.86 26.01
C ASN A 571 18.67 13.69 24.51
N TYR A 572 17.68 13.50 23.66
CA TYR A 572 17.88 13.38 22.22
C TYR A 572 17.80 14.77 21.54
N ASN A 573 18.40 15.77 22.15
CA ASN A 573 18.45 17.11 21.60
C ASN A 573 19.51 17.19 20.49
N GLY A 574 19.11 17.60 19.31
CA GLY A 574 19.99 17.88 18.19
C GLY A 574 19.73 17.08 16.93
N ARG A 575 20.40 17.47 15.82
CA ARG A 575 20.27 16.86 14.50
C ARG A 575 20.56 15.37 14.43
N ASP A 576 21.28 14.83 15.41
CA ASP A 576 21.72 13.44 15.49
C ASP A 576 20.88 12.59 16.43
N GLY A 577 19.71 13.07 16.84
CA GLY A 577 18.81 12.34 17.75
C GLY A 577 18.46 10.93 17.27
N HIS A 578 18.35 10.75 15.95
CA HIS A 578 18.10 9.45 15.33
C HIS A 578 19.22 8.43 15.58
N LEU A 579 20.45 8.86 15.87
CA LEU A 579 21.58 7.98 16.20
C LEU A 579 21.51 7.42 17.63
N LYS A 580 20.63 7.93 18.49
CA LYS A 580 20.53 7.57 19.91
C LYS A 580 19.39 6.60 20.22
N TYR A 581 18.68 6.08 19.22
CA TYR A 581 17.61 5.12 19.46
C TYR A 581 18.15 3.77 19.96
N SER A 582 18.14 3.59 21.28
CA SER A 582 18.48 2.33 21.97
C SER A 582 17.24 1.56 22.44
N VAL A 583 16.08 1.86 21.91
CA VAL A 583 14.80 1.26 22.34
C VAL A 583 14.27 0.26 21.31
N LEU A 584 13.39 -0.62 21.77
CA LEU A 584 12.60 -1.50 20.91
C LEU A 584 11.39 -0.74 20.39
N SER A 585 10.95 -1.05 19.17
CA SER A 585 9.68 -0.58 18.63
C SER A 585 8.55 -1.58 18.88
N ASN A 586 8.87 -2.86 19.05
CA ASN A 586 7.92 -3.91 19.36
C ASN A 586 8.59 -5.10 20.05
N ILE A 587 7.81 -5.90 20.77
CA ILE A 587 8.18 -7.23 21.26
C ILE A 587 7.04 -8.18 20.96
N GLU A 588 7.30 -9.20 20.15
CA GLU A 588 6.33 -10.27 19.91
C GLU A 588 6.64 -11.44 20.83
N ILE A 589 5.61 -12.04 21.44
CA ILE A 589 5.76 -13.17 22.35
C ILE A 589 4.80 -14.28 21.94
N GLU A 590 5.35 -15.43 21.60
CA GLU A 590 4.59 -16.63 21.33
C GLU A 590 4.63 -17.53 22.58
N GLY A 591 3.47 -18.07 22.95
CA GLY A 591 3.31 -18.90 24.16
C GLY A 591 3.13 -18.12 25.45
N GLY A 592 3.02 -16.80 25.38
CA GLY A 592 2.73 -15.89 26.48
C GLY A 592 2.19 -14.56 25.97
N SER A 593 1.89 -13.63 26.87
CA SER A 593 1.47 -12.27 26.52
C SER A 593 2.00 -11.26 27.52
N LEU A 594 2.35 -10.07 27.06
CA LEU A 594 2.65 -8.95 27.95
C LEU A 594 1.42 -8.60 28.80
N VAL A 595 1.67 -8.32 30.06
CA VAL A 595 0.65 -7.76 30.95
C VAL A 595 0.73 -6.25 30.80
N GLY A 596 -0.40 -5.62 30.48
CA GLY A 596 -0.45 -4.16 30.39
C GLY A 596 -0.05 -3.53 31.72
N THR A 597 0.85 -2.58 31.66
CA THR A 597 1.30 -1.80 32.81
C THR A 597 0.77 -0.38 32.67
N THR A 598 0.02 0.09 33.66
CA THR A 598 -0.36 1.50 33.74
C THR A 598 0.83 2.26 34.31
N VAL A 599 1.52 3.03 33.49
CA VAL A 599 2.55 3.95 33.95
C VAL A 599 1.98 5.35 33.90
N THR A 600 1.85 5.97 35.06
CA THR A 600 1.51 7.39 35.14
C THR A 600 2.81 8.18 35.06
N TRP A 601 3.07 8.84 33.97
CA TRP A 601 4.19 9.75 33.83
C TRP A 601 3.87 11.02 34.63
N GLN A 602 4.58 11.25 35.75
CA GLN A 602 4.41 12.45 36.58
C GLN A 602 5.12 13.68 36.02
N ALA A 603 6.08 13.49 35.14
CA ALA A 603 6.77 14.58 34.48
C ALA A 603 6.55 14.41 32.98
N THR A 604 6.12 15.46 32.34
CA THR A 604 6.07 15.56 30.89
C THR A 604 7.51 15.42 30.38
N PRO A 605 7.91 14.27 29.81
CA PRO A 605 9.19 14.25 29.11
C PRO A 605 9.06 15.27 27.99
N PRO A 606 9.98 16.23 27.84
CA PRO A 606 9.99 17.04 26.65
C PRO A 606 10.07 16.08 25.44
N PRO A 607 9.31 16.30 24.39
CA PRO A 607 8.74 17.55 23.92
C PRO A 607 7.21 17.56 23.80
N PHE A 608 6.53 16.85 24.68
CA PHE A 608 5.07 16.88 24.63
C PHE A 608 4.56 18.06 25.44
N ASN A 609 4.30 19.18 24.79
CA ASN A 609 3.46 20.25 25.34
C ASN A 609 1.99 19.83 25.32
N TRP A 610 1.71 18.65 25.86
CA TRP A 610 0.36 18.25 26.20
C TRP A 610 0.14 18.70 27.63
N ALA A 611 -0.05 20.00 27.77
CA ALA A 611 -0.31 20.63 29.06
C ALA A 611 -1.41 19.87 29.79
N GLY A 612 -1.04 19.17 30.86
CA GLY A 612 -1.95 18.52 31.78
C GLY A 612 -2.41 17.10 31.44
N SER A 613 -1.89 16.44 30.41
CA SER A 613 -2.27 15.07 30.11
C SER A 613 -1.39 14.05 30.84
N GLN A 614 -1.98 13.32 31.77
CA GLN A 614 -1.46 12.04 32.20
C GLN A 614 -1.56 11.09 31.03
N ARG A 615 -0.42 10.68 30.46
CA ARG A 615 -0.42 9.57 29.53
C ARG A 615 -0.53 8.28 30.35
N THR A 616 -1.73 7.81 30.53
CA THR A 616 -1.96 6.43 30.86
C THR A 616 -1.60 5.66 29.60
N VAL A 617 -0.54 4.86 29.62
CA VAL A 617 -0.31 3.85 28.60
C VAL A 617 -1.31 2.75 28.90
N PRO A 618 -2.42 2.67 28.17
CA PRO A 618 -3.48 1.75 28.54
C PRO A 618 -3.06 0.32 28.20
N ASN A 619 -3.79 -0.64 28.75
CA ASN A 619 -3.93 -1.99 28.21
C ASN A 619 -4.34 -2.02 26.70
N SER A 620 -4.33 -0.90 26.05
CA SER A 620 -4.93 -0.53 24.79
C SER A 620 -3.94 -0.50 23.61
N LEU A 621 -2.77 -1.11 23.73
CA LEU A 621 -1.89 -1.31 22.58
C LEU A 621 -2.01 -2.77 22.12
N PRO A 622 -1.98 -3.06 20.82
CA PRO A 622 -2.21 -4.42 20.30
C PRO A 622 -1.35 -5.50 20.95
N ASN A 623 -0.10 -5.17 21.27
CA ASN A 623 0.82 -6.04 22.02
C ASN A 623 1.05 -5.57 23.46
N LYS A 624 0.35 -4.55 23.92
CA LYS A 624 0.53 -3.93 25.26
C LYS A 624 1.97 -3.47 25.48
N PHE A 625 2.64 -3.05 24.43
CA PHE A 625 4.04 -2.63 24.45
C PHE A 625 4.17 -1.12 24.21
N ASP A 626 4.94 -0.44 25.03
CA ASP A 626 5.38 0.95 24.82
C ASP A 626 6.91 0.97 24.78
N PRO A 627 7.53 1.56 23.75
CA PRO A 627 8.98 1.63 23.61
C PRO A 627 9.74 2.20 24.82
N TRP A 628 9.09 3.04 25.60
CA TRP A 628 9.69 3.80 26.70
C TRP A 628 9.40 3.21 28.09
N ILE A 629 8.78 2.02 28.15
CA ILE A 629 8.62 1.24 29.34
C ILE A 629 9.65 0.11 29.32
N PHE A 630 10.50 0.04 30.33
CA PHE A 630 11.63 -0.89 30.36
C PHE A 630 11.40 -2.11 31.26
N SER A 631 10.24 -2.22 31.90
CA SER A 631 9.91 -3.35 32.77
C SER A 631 8.49 -3.83 32.50
N TYR A 632 8.36 -5.12 32.22
CA TYR A 632 7.09 -5.76 31.88
C TYR A 632 6.92 -7.08 32.64
N ALA A 633 5.68 -7.42 32.97
CA ALA A 633 5.31 -8.79 33.30
C ALA A 633 4.86 -9.55 32.04
N ILE A 634 5.19 -10.81 31.95
CA ILE A 634 4.71 -11.73 30.93
C ILE A 634 3.82 -12.77 31.59
N LYS A 635 2.55 -12.84 31.20
CA LYS A 635 1.66 -13.92 31.62
C LYS A 635 1.89 -15.13 30.71
N VAL A 636 2.28 -16.28 31.32
CA VAL A 636 2.54 -17.52 30.60
C VAL A 636 1.60 -18.62 31.13
N PRO A 637 0.88 -19.34 30.27
CA PRO A 637 0.06 -20.48 30.68
C PRO A 637 0.90 -21.54 31.40
N GLN A 638 0.35 -22.16 32.45
CA GLN A 638 1.04 -23.18 33.26
C GLN A 638 1.63 -24.34 32.45
N ALA A 639 0.94 -24.71 31.35
CA ALA A 639 1.38 -25.80 30.48
C ALA A 639 2.67 -25.46 29.70
N ASN A 640 2.91 -24.20 29.41
CA ASN A 640 4.04 -23.77 28.57
C ASN A 640 5.33 -23.76 29.40
N LYS A 641 6.31 -24.53 28.99
CA LYS A 641 7.66 -24.59 29.62
C LYS A 641 8.65 -23.62 28.98
N SER A 642 8.29 -23.06 27.83
CA SER A 642 9.10 -22.07 27.09
C SER A 642 8.19 -21.07 26.39
N ILE A 643 8.76 -19.92 26.04
CA ILE A 643 8.16 -18.90 25.20
C ILE A 643 9.15 -18.51 24.10
N THR A 644 8.64 -18.07 22.96
CA THR A 644 9.48 -17.49 21.90
C THR A 644 9.34 -15.99 21.91
N ILE A 645 10.45 -15.27 21.89
CA ILE A 645 10.50 -13.81 21.90
C ILE A 645 11.12 -13.33 20.61
N VAL A 646 10.49 -12.34 19.98
CA VAL A 646 10.99 -11.64 18.79
C VAL A 646 11.10 -10.15 19.14
N PRO A 647 12.28 -9.65 19.51
CA PRO A 647 12.48 -8.23 19.75
C PRO A 647 12.64 -7.49 18.41
N VAL A 648 12.01 -6.34 18.30
CA VAL A 648 12.12 -5.44 17.12
C VAL A 648 12.75 -4.14 17.59
N SER A 649 13.96 -3.83 17.11
CA SER A 649 14.62 -2.57 17.45
C SER A 649 13.93 -1.38 16.76
N MET A 650 13.90 -0.23 17.42
CA MET A 650 13.37 1.02 16.86
C MET A 650 14.18 1.46 15.64
N SER A 651 15.49 1.53 15.73
CA SER A 651 16.38 1.77 14.61
C SER A 651 16.86 0.46 14.00
N THR A 652 16.93 0.40 12.68
CA THR A 652 17.56 -0.72 11.96
C THR A 652 19.10 -0.66 12.04
N ARG A 653 19.66 0.47 12.50
CA ARG A 653 21.09 0.77 12.56
C ARG A 653 21.70 0.55 13.95
N ILE A 654 21.02 -0.12 14.85
CA ILE A 654 21.57 -0.42 16.19
C ILE A 654 22.95 -1.07 16.09
N THR A 655 23.84 -0.72 17.02
CA THR A 655 25.18 -1.33 17.10
C THR A 655 25.10 -2.78 17.53
N SER A 656 24.23 -3.10 18.51
CA SER A 656 24.00 -4.48 18.95
C SER A 656 22.71 -4.62 19.74
N MET A 657 22.22 -5.84 19.80
CA MET A 657 21.14 -6.25 20.70
C MET A 657 21.46 -7.61 21.31
N THR A 658 21.12 -7.80 22.57
CA THR A 658 21.29 -9.09 23.26
C THR A 658 20.00 -9.47 23.97
N LEU A 659 19.72 -10.77 24.02
CA LEU A 659 18.67 -11.37 24.84
C LEU A 659 19.34 -12.33 25.83
N ASN A 660 19.20 -12.06 27.13
CA ASN A 660 19.91 -12.76 28.22
C ASN A 660 21.43 -12.83 27.98
N GLY A 661 22.03 -11.70 27.56
CA GLY A 661 23.47 -11.59 27.29
C GLY A 661 23.93 -12.19 25.95
N THR A 662 23.10 -12.95 25.26
CA THR A 662 23.45 -13.55 23.96
C THR A 662 22.95 -12.67 22.80
N ALA A 663 23.80 -12.44 21.81
CA ALA A 663 23.47 -11.62 20.65
C ALA A 663 22.23 -12.13 19.91
N ILE A 664 21.36 -11.22 19.52
CA ILE A 664 20.17 -11.47 18.73
C ILE A 664 19.97 -10.34 17.72
N ALA A 665 19.61 -10.67 16.49
CA ALA A 665 19.25 -9.66 15.50
C ALA A 665 17.80 -9.18 15.70
N SER A 666 17.52 -7.94 15.30
CA SER A 666 16.14 -7.44 15.25
C SER A 666 15.27 -8.33 14.39
N ARG A 667 14.04 -8.59 14.81
CA ARG A 667 13.07 -9.49 14.14
C ARG A 667 13.48 -10.98 14.13
N SER A 668 14.54 -11.35 14.79
CA SER A 668 14.92 -12.76 14.97
C SER A 668 14.25 -13.34 16.22
N SER A 669 13.84 -14.60 16.13
CA SER A 669 13.19 -15.30 17.24
C SER A 669 14.20 -16.01 18.13
N ARG A 670 13.90 -16.10 19.43
CA ARG A 670 14.60 -16.95 20.38
C ARG A 670 13.63 -17.57 21.37
N THR A 671 13.73 -18.89 21.52
CA THR A 671 12.98 -19.63 22.54
C THR A 671 13.74 -19.60 23.87
N VAL A 672 13.03 -19.26 24.94
CA VAL A 672 13.54 -19.17 26.31
C VAL A 672 12.73 -20.11 27.18
N ALA A 673 13.43 -20.99 27.94
CA ALA A 673 12.79 -21.79 28.97
C ALA A 673 12.33 -20.89 30.12
N VAL A 674 11.11 -21.11 30.62
CA VAL A 674 10.50 -20.24 31.62
C VAL A 674 9.82 -20.99 32.74
N SER A 675 9.93 -20.41 33.94
CA SER A 675 9.18 -20.75 35.15
C SER A 675 8.60 -19.47 35.75
N ASN A 676 7.77 -19.60 36.78
CA ASN A 676 7.32 -18.42 37.51
C ASN A 676 8.49 -17.65 38.10
N GLY A 677 8.51 -16.33 37.90
CA GLY A 677 9.60 -15.46 38.33
C GLY A 677 10.83 -15.43 37.40
N THR A 678 10.85 -16.18 36.31
CA THR A 678 11.94 -16.07 35.30
C THR A 678 12.05 -14.63 34.79
N VAL A 679 13.27 -14.09 34.87
CA VAL A 679 13.61 -12.75 34.39
C VAL A 679 14.33 -12.88 33.04
N ILE A 680 13.85 -12.16 32.03
CA ILE A 680 14.45 -12.12 30.71
C ILE A 680 14.87 -10.68 30.44
N THR A 681 16.09 -10.48 29.97
CA THR A 681 16.64 -9.16 29.70
C THR A 681 16.90 -8.99 28.20
N ILE A 682 16.53 -7.82 27.65
CA ILE A 682 16.86 -7.42 26.29
C ILE A 682 17.61 -6.10 26.36
N ARG A 683 18.88 -6.10 25.97
CA ARG A 683 19.72 -4.90 25.95
C ARG A 683 19.93 -4.46 24.52
N VAL A 684 19.73 -3.17 24.25
CA VAL A 684 19.90 -2.55 22.93
C VAL A 684 20.97 -1.47 23.03
N VAL A 685 21.89 -1.44 22.08
CA VAL A 685 22.90 -0.39 21.91
C VAL A 685 22.58 0.40 20.66
N ALA A 686 22.39 1.70 20.81
CA ALA A 686 22.03 2.61 19.75
C ALA A 686 23.08 2.69 18.61
N PRO A 687 22.76 3.29 17.48
CA PRO A 687 23.70 3.53 16.38
C PRO A 687 24.97 4.32 16.77
N ASP A 688 24.90 5.18 17.79
CA ASP A 688 26.05 5.93 18.30
C ASP A 688 27.08 5.06 19.06
N GLY A 689 26.73 3.78 19.31
CA GLY A 689 27.58 2.85 20.06
C GLY A 689 27.65 3.13 21.57
N LEU A 690 27.05 4.18 22.06
CA LEU A 690 27.17 4.70 23.43
C LEU A 690 25.84 4.60 24.20
N THR A 691 24.76 5.02 23.60
CA THR A 691 23.43 5.04 24.22
C THR A 691 22.87 3.62 24.33
N THR A 692 22.44 3.23 25.53
CA THR A 692 21.94 1.87 25.78
C THR A 692 20.67 1.87 26.59
N SER A 693 19.79 0.91 26.32
CA SER A 693 18.59 0.62 27.11
C SER A 693 18.50 -0.88 27.40
N THR A 694 17.90 -1.22 28.53
CA THR A 694 17.65 -2.62 28.91
C THR A 694 16.21 -2.80 29.32
N TYR A 695 15.54 -3.72 28.67
CA TYR A 695 14.20 -4.18 29.03
C TYR A 695 14.30 -5.39 29.95
N THR A 696 13.44 -5.40 30.94
CA THR A 696 13.32 -6.52 31.89
C THR A 696 11.89 -7.09 31.77
N LEU A 697 11.80 -8.35 31.43
CA LEU A 697 10.55 -9.07 31.28
C LEU A 697 10.47 -10.14 32.36
N THR A 698 9.49 -10.06 33.28
CA THR A 698 9.33 -11.01 34.38
C THR A 698 8.13 -11.92 34.10
N VAL A 699 8.37 -13.23 34.13
CA VAL A 699 7.32 -14.23 33.87
C VAL A 699 6.45 -14.40 35.11
N THR A 700 5.14 -14.33 34.88
CA THR A 700 4.08 -14.66 35.85
C THR A 700 3.23 -15.81 35.33
N ARG A 701 2.73 -16.67 36.25
CA ARG A 701 1.92 -17.83 35.89
C ARG A 701 0.59 -17.82 36.60
#